data_0e3131f649edbd38d4dbbca16f1ead42
#
_entry.id   0e3131f649edbd38d4dbbca16f1ead42
#
_cell.length_a   1.000
_cell.length_b   1.000
_cell.length_c   1.000
_cell.angle_alpha   90.00
_cell.angle_beta   90.00
_cell.angle_gamma   90.00
#
_symmetry.space_group_name_H-M   'P 1'
#
loop_
_entity.id
_entity.type
_entity.pdbx_description
1 polymer ?
#
loop_
_entity_poly.entity_id
_entity_poly.type
_entity_poly.pdbx_seq_one_letter_code
_entity_poly.pdbx_strand_id
1 'polypeptide(L)'
;MSTPSPGLIHRWDHSFSILSIVTFPKKKLLFAGTQDSKILVFNLPTYNLVSTITLGDVKDTHTRSSVLCLERSSDEKYLFSGGADSLVRVWSIYDVDSLNSSIQVEEVATVYSLTDIGDIFSLRYLDTLDTLVFGCQNASLLFLDNIFDRILDAHGSHEKNIDKLPHRRYDKFFDSLGPSGRTGSPAPPPVETSSNAIHKYAFKEAQMHRILEVPSENIINYAHNGFIYSICKLCLKCSTLLEDGKKHEHVHSHNYNKNSNAVSECIISGGGDGISKMWFLSQNEKGAVSINSIAAKLDNEETVISQAVEFPFLYCGLTDGVVKIWDLSTKQLVSTLHTPQKYDVISISVYMDHIFAINESGTTLFYENEVVHWKPNQGKMLSSDIFARHDAPSEKQISFLTGANDGSLTLWDLSEVMHSSDWARTEEFVQELRKQHVDSAEDKSFLNSEEMLETLRDLISFQSVSQNPDTAQQLASRRCASHLQKLFVKFGASKATLLPVQDGKNPVAFALFKGKGVNKKRVLWYGHYDVVSGNQYRWLTDPFSLTCENGFMKGRGVSDNKGPLVAALYSVVYLIQRDQLLNDVVFLVEGSEEIGSPGLAQACVDNRDLIGHQIDWIFLSNSTWVDQENPCLNYGLRGVINAQITVWGEQPDRHSGIDGGLHKEPAADLIKLISKLQDDDGKVLIPGFYDPLKGLSKVDYERLNKVVEFANMDKEVTTQDLITNWTKPSLSVTTMNISGPGNITVIPQSATVGISIRLVPEQEVGKIKDSLKEYLTKCFERLSSGNHLEVSIVNEAEAWLGDPTNHAYEVLKEALTFKWGKEPLLVREGGSIPCIRTLERLLAAPAVQIPCGQSTDNAHLDNENLRIENWTYMTEILSQVFNKL
;
A
#
# COMPACT_ATOMS: atom_id res chain seq x y z
N MET A 1 4.81 -30.37 6.03
CA MET A 1 6.26 -30.10 5.93
C MET A 1 6.55 -29.15 7.07
N SER A 2 7.66 -29.28 7.81
CA SER A 2 8.03 -28.34 8.88
C SER A 2 8.32 -26.98 8.23
N THR A 3 7.70 -25.92 8.73
CA THR A 3 8.02 -24.55 8.30
C THR A 3 9.53 -24.33 8.41
N PRO A 4 10.20 -23.79 7.37
CA PRO A 4 11.61 -23.48 7.42
C PRO A 4 11.87 -22.50 8.56
N SER A 5 12.94 -22.70 9.31
CA SER A 5 13.36 -21.81 10.40
C SER A 5 14.67 -21.13 10.03
N PRO A 6 14.87 -19.85 10.42
CA PRO A 6 16.12 -19.16 10.18
C PRO A 6 17.32 -19.92 10.71
N GLY A 7 18.44 -19.89 9.99
CA GLY A 7 19.70 -20.50 10.37
C GLY A 7 20.53 -19.58 11.28
N LEU A 8 20.96 -20.04 12.46
CA LEU A 8 21.88 -19.27 13.31
C LEU A 8 23.27 -19.26 12.68
N ILE A 9 23.79 -18.07 12.32
CA ILE A 9 25.15 -17.89 11.79
C ILE A 9 26.15 -17.76 12.93
N HIS A 10 25.90 -16.85 13.86
CA HIS A 10 26.82 -16.55 14.96
C HIS A 10 26.12 -15.98 16.19
N ARG A 11 26.75 -16.15 17.36
CA ARG A 11 26.32 -15.58 18.64
C ARG A 11 27.48 -14.95 19.36
N TRP A 12 27.31 -13.75 19.86
CA TRP A 12 28.19 -13.07 20.79
C TRP A 12 27.51 -12.96 22.15
N ASP A 13 28.28 -13.01 23.20
CA ASP A 13 27.79 -12.85 24.57
C ASP A 13 28.50 -11.69 25.25
N HIS A 14 27.73 -10.79 25.85
CA HIS A 14 28.20 -9.68 26.65
C HIS A 14 27.62 -9.77 28.07
N SER A 15 28.19 -9.09 29.04
CA SER A 15 27.74 -9.16 30.44
C SER A 15 26.51 -8.29 30.74
N PHE A 16 26.19 -7.36 29.83
CA PHE A 16 25.07 -6.41 29.98
C PHE A 16 24.19 -6.38 28.75
N SER A 17 22.93 -5.95 28.94
CA SER A 17 21.92 -5.89 27.90
C SER A 17 22.39 -5.15 26.64
N ILE A 18 22.01 -5.70 25.48
CA ILE A 18 22.17 -5.04 24.16
C ILE A 18 20.90 -4.27 23.87
N LEU A 19 20.97 -2.93 23.93
CA LEU A 19 19.81 -2.05 23.83
C LEU A 19 19.54 -1.51 22.43
N SER A 20 20.59 -1.35 21.64
CA SER A 20 20.48 -0.80 20.28
C SER A 20 21.48 -1.45 19.34
N ILE A 21 21.12 -1.57 18.07
CA ILE A 21 21.94 -2.19 17.03
C ILE A 21 21.88 -1.33 15.78
N VAL A 22 23.01 -1.15 15.11
CA VAL A 22 23.08 -0.58 13.76
C VAL A 22 24.21 -1.25 12.97
N THR A 23 23.92 -1.61 11.73
CA THR A 23 24.90 -2.20 10.81
C THR A 23 25.45 -1.16 9.84
N PHE A 24 26.69 -1.34 9.44
CA PHE A 24 27.39 -0.59 8.40
C PHE A 24 27.79 -1.57 7.29
N PRO A 25 26.87 -1.92 6.38
CA PRO A 25 27.09 -2.98 5.40
C PRO A 25 28.25 -2.74 4.45
N LYS A 26 28.51 -1.49 4.02
CA LYS A 26 29.62 -1.14 3.13
C LYS A 26 30.98 -1.33 3.83
N LYS A 27 31.04 -0.97 5.13
CA LYS A 27 32.22 -1.15 5.97
C LYS A 27 32.31 -2.52 6.62
N LYS A 28 31.26 -3.36 6.47
CA LYS A 28 31.17 -4.70 7.05
C LYS A 28 31.30 -4.71 8.57
N LEU A 29 30.72 -3.71 9.23
CA LEU A 29 30.76 -3.50 10.66
C LEU A 29 29.38 -3.59 11.29
N LEU A 30 29.38 -4.00 12.55
CA LEU A 30 28.24 -4.00 13.44
C LEU A 30 28.56 -3.19 14.68
N PHE A 31 27.68 -2.27 15.04
CA PHE A 31 27.74 -1.50 16.29
C PHE A 31 26.57 -1.92 17.18
N ALA A 32 26.87 -2.24 18.44
CA ALA A 32 25.88 -2.64 19.44
C ALA A 32 26.02 -1.77 20.69
N GLY A 33 24.98 -1.01 21.00
CA GLY A 33 24.91 -0.17 22.20
C GLY A 33 24.45 -0.98 23.42
N THR A 34 25.16 -0.79 24.53
CA THR A 34 24.97 -1.59 25.74
C THR A 34 24.44 -0.77 26.92
N GLN A 35 23.93 -1.47 27.91
CA GLN A 35 23.44 -0.88 29.16
C GLN A 35 24.57 -0.29 30.01
N ASP A 36 25.80 -0.82 29.90
CA ASP A 36 26.97 -0.41 30.70
C ASP A 36 27.82 0.71 30.03
N SER A 37 27.22 1.58 29.26
CA SER A 37 27.82 2.74 28.60
C SER A 37 28.87 2.40 27.54
N LYS A 38 28.69 1.30 26.84
CA LYS A 38 29.62 0.89 25.79
C LYS A 38 28.94 0.77 24.45
N ILE A 39 29.71 0.98 23.39
CA ILE A 39 29.37 0.59 22.05
C ILE A 39 30.37 -0.47 21.60
N LEU A 40 29.92 -1.67 21.37
CA LEU A 40 30.73 -2.78 20.89
C LEU A 40 30.79 -2.73 19.37
N VAL A 41 31.97 -2.88 18.79
CA VAL A 41 32.20 -2.84 17.35
C VAL A 41 32.70 -4.20 16.89
N PHE A 42 31.93 -4.88 16.07
CA PHE A 42 32.26 -6.19 15.52
C PHE A 42 32.50 -6.11 14.02
N ASN A 43 33.43 -6.92 13.55
CA ASN A 43 33.67 -7.16 12.14
C ASN A 43 32.73 -8.30 11.68
N LEU A 44 31.81 -8.04 10.75
CA LEU A 44 30.79 -9.01 10.28
C LEU A 44 31.38 -10.23 9.55
N PRO A 45 32.41 -10.11 8.68
CA PRO A 45 33.04 -11.26 8.04
C PRO A 45 33.80 -12.20 8.99
N THR A 46 34.47 -11.66 10.00
CA THR A 46 35.31 -12.46 10.91
C THR A 46 34.67 -12.74 12.27
N TYR A 47 33.50 -12.10 12.53
CA TYR A 47 32.77 -12.15 13.80
C TYR A 47 33.59 -11.67 15.03
N ASN A 48 34.77 -11.07 14.85
CA ASN A 48 35.61 -10.60 15.95
C ASN A 48 35.15 -9.24 16.49
N LEU A 49 35.25 -9.05 17.80
CA LEU A 49 35.17 -7.74 18.42
C LEU A 49 36.43 -6.95 18.07
N VAL A 50 36.31 -5.86 17.31
CA VAL A 50 37.42 -5.06 16.80
C VAL A 50 37.67 -3.81 17.63
N SER A 51 36.65 -3.29 18.31
CA SER A 51 36.76 -2.11 19.17
C SER A 51 35.65 -2.09 20.23
N THR A 52 35.94 -1.41 21.33
CA THR A 52 34.96 -1.09 22.38
C THR A 52 35.09 0.39 22.72
N ILE A 53 34.02 1.13 22.45
CA ILE A 53 33.91 2.55 22.76
C ILE A 53 33.24 2.68 24.12
N THR A 54 33.84 3.36 25.07
CA THR A 54 33.27 3.59 26.40
C THR A 54 32.83 5.05 26.53
N LEU A 55 31.56 5.28 26.87
CA LEU A 55 31.01 6.60 27.08
C LEU A 55 31.24 7.06 28.52
N GLY A 56 31.79 8.27 28.70
CA GLY A 56 32.07 8.87 30.00
C GLY A 56 33.39 8.43 30.64
N ASP A 57 33.64 8.86 31.89
CA ASP A 57 34.91 8.55 32.58
C ASP A 57 34.87 7.11 33.14
N VAL A 58 35.85 6.32 32.78
CA VAL A 58 36.03 4.91 33.20
C VAL A 58 36.12 4.76 34.74
N LYS A 59 36.50 5.81 35.42
CA LYS A 59 36.73 5.79 36.88
C LYS A 59 35.50 6.16 37.70
N ASP A 60 34.52 6.79 37.09
CA ASP A 60 33.32 7.23 37.79
C ASP A 60 32.11 6.33 37.46
N THR A 61 31.80 5.41 38.36
CA THR A 61 30.65 4.49 38.20
C THR A 61 29.32 5.20 38.20
N HIS A 62 29.24 6.46 38.64
CA HIS A 62 28.03 7.28 38.65
C HIS A 62 27.77 7.97 37.29
N THR A 63 28.71 7.94 36.35
CA THR A 63 28.58 8.54 35.03
C THR A 63 28.16 7.55 33.94
N ARG A 64 27.85 6.31 34.28
CA ARG A 64 27.46 5.29 33.34
C ARG A 64 26.08 5.61 32.76
N SER A 65 25.99 5.66 31.43
CA SER A 65 24.75 5.98 30.67
C SER A 65 24.48 4.93 29.62
N SER A 66 23.31 4.31 29.68
CA SER A 66 22.87 3.33 28.70
C SER A 66 22.80 3.93 27.28
N VAL A 67 23.25 3.18 26.27
CA VAL A 67 23.15 3.57 24.84
C VAL A 67 21.83 3.08 24.27
N LEU A 68 20.85 3.96 24.24
CA LEU A 68 19.46 3.60 23.94
C LEU A 68 19.17 3.53 22.45
N CYS A 69 19.82 4.36 21.65
CA CYS A 69 19.63 4.38 20.20
C CYS A 69 20.94 4.67 19.45
N LEU A 70 21.04 4.08 18.27
CA LEU A 70 22.14 4.24 17.34
C LEU A 70 21.59 4.57 15.95
N GLU A 71 22.30 5.40 15.20
CA GLU A 71 21.99 5.74 13.80
C GLU A 71 23.29 5.94 13.03
N ARG A 72 23.26 5.77 11.70
CA ARG A 72 24.40 5.97 10.81
C ARG A 72 24.11 7.02 9.74
N SER A 73 25.16 7.65 9.23
CA SER A 73 25.06 8.41 7.97
C SER A 73 24.97 7.46 6.76
N SER A 74 24.36 7.88 5.68
CA SER A 74 24.18 7.06 4.47
C SER A 74 25.50 6.71 3.78
N ASP A 75 26.54 7.53 3.97
CA ASP A 75 27.90 7.28 3.48
C ASP A 75 28.75 6.39 4.43
N GLU A 76 28.19 6.03 5.60
CA GLU A 76 28.81 5.21 6.64
C GLU A 76 30.11 5.78 7.23
N LYS A 77 30.31 7.10 7.18
CA LYS A 77 31.44 7.76 7.82
C LYS A 77 31.19 8.15 9.27
N TYR A 78 29.92 8.29 9.64
CA TYR A 78 29.52 8.75 10.96
C TYR A 78 28.53 7.81 11.62
N LEU A 79 28.71 7.64 12.93
CA LEU A 79 27.77 7.01 13.83
C LEU A 79 27.22 8.08 14.79
N PHE A 80 25.95 8.01 15.07
CA PHE A 80 25.29 8.83 16.09
C PHE A 80 24.78 7.93 17.20
N SER A 81 24.97 8.33 18.45
CA SER A 81 24.48 7.57 19.61
C SER A 81 23.71 8.48 20.56
N GLY A 82 22.53 8.06 20.97
CA GLY A 82 21.69 8.71 21.99
C GLY A 82 21.59 7.84 23.25
N GLY A 83 21.56 8.46 24.39
CA GLY A 83 21.60 7.72 25.64
C GLY A 83 20.75 8.29 26.76
N ALA A 84 20.80 7.59 27.90
CA ALA A 84 20.12 7.95 29.13
C ALA A 84 20.78 9.12 29.89
N ASP A 85 21.80 9.74 29.31
CA ASP A 85 22.43 10.94 29.82
C ASP A 85 21.95 12.24 29.15
N SER A 86 20.90 12.15 28.34
CA SER A 86 20.35 13.29 27.59
C SER A 86 21.31 13.89 26.57
N LEU A 87 22.31 13.11 26.11
CA LEU A 87 23.29 13.56 25.13
C LEU A 87 23.20 12.74 23.86
N VAL A 88 23.42 13.41 22.71
CA VAL A 88 23.73 12.73 21.46
C VAL A 88 25.20 12.93 21.14
N ARG A 89 25.90 11.85 20.82
CA ARG A 89 27.32 11.89 20.43
C ARG A 89 27.48 11.56 18.96
N VAL A 90 28.39 12.26 18.32
CA VAL A 90 28.76 12.08 16.91
C VAL A 90 30.14 11.47 16.86
N TRP A 91 30.25 10.33 16.21
CA TRP A 91 31.48 9.56 16.07
C TRP A 91 31.93 9.52 14.62
N SER A 92 33.16 9.81 14.33
CA SER A 92 33.76 9.61 13.01
C SER A 92 34.44 8.25 12.94
N ILE A 93 34.30 7.54 11.82
CA ILE A 93 34.79 6.18 11.62
C ILE A 93 35.84 6.21 10.50
N TYR A 94 37.09 5.94 10.87
CA TYR A 94 38.23 5.93 9.95
C TYR A 94 38.74 4.50 9.73
N ASP A 95 39.09 4.19 8.48
CA ASP A 95 39.83 2.96 8.15
C ASP A 95 41.34 3.24 8.30
N VAL A 96 42.01 2.63 9.25
CA VAL A 96 43.40 2.95 9.61
C VAL A 96 44.40 2.17 8.76
N ASP A 97 44.04 1.00 8.21
CA ASP A 97 44.94 0.26 7.29
C ASP A 97 44.20 -0.85 6.55
N SER A 98 44.41 -0.96 5.26
CA SER A 98 43.86 -2.03 4.43
C SER A 98 44.44 -3.43 4.70
N LEU A 99 45.52 -3.53 5.46
CA LEU A 99 46.22 -4.79 5.74
C LEU A 99 45.98 -5.36 7.15
N ASN A 100 45.59 -4.55 8.14
CA ASN A 100 45.45 -5.01 9.53
C ASN A 100 44.07 -4.86 10.16
N SER A 101 43.03 -4.48 9.40
CA SER A 101 41.65 -4.38 9.88
C SER A 101 41.47 -3.56 11.18
N SER A 102 42.34 -2.58 11.44
CA SER A 102 42.19 -1.69 12.59
C SER A 102 41.29 -0.53 12.23
N ILE A 103 40.17 -0.39 12.98
CA ILE A 103 39.21 0.69 12.82
C ILE A 103 39.42 1.65 13.96
N GLN A 104 39.52 2.94 13.63
CA GLN A 104 39.55 4.01 14.61
C GLN A 104 38.21 4.71 14.63
N VAL A 105 37.62 4.82 15.81
CA VAL A 105 36.36 5.53 16.06
C VAL A 105 36.66 6.66 17.04
N GLU A 106 36.39 7.89 16.63
CA GLU A 106 36.65 9.09 17.41
C GLU A 106 35.36 9.89 17.63
N GLU A 107 35.16 10.38 18.88
CA GLU A 107 34.06 11.31 19.18
C GLU A 107 34.43 12.70 18.64
N VAL A 108 33.68 13.23 17.70
CA VAL A 108 33.90 14.52 17.04
C VAL A 108 33.00 15.62 17.59
N ALA A 109 31.83 15.26 18.12
CA ALA A 109 30.94 16.21 18.74
C ALA A 109 30.01 15.55 19.78
N THR A 110 29.62 16.38 20.77
CA THR A 110 28.51 16.08 21.69
C THR A 110 27.44 17.14 21.55
N VAL A 111 26.18 16.69 21.31
CA VAL A 111 25.00 17.54 21.19
C VAL A 111 24.22 17.50 22.50
N TYR A 112 23.80 18.66 23.01
CA TYR A 112 23.06 18.79 24.25
C TYR A 112 21.94 19.84 24.17
N SER A 113 21.00 19.79 25.12
CA SER A 113 19.97 20.82 25.31
C SER A 113 20.06 21.43 26.71
N LEU A 114 19.80 22.73 26.81
CA LEU A 114 19.66 23.40 28.13
C LEU A 114 18.32 23.05 28.82
N THR A 115 17.34 22.62 28.03
CA THR A 115 16.09 22.08 28.58
C THR A 115 16.29 20.64 29.03
N ASP A 116 15.75 20.27 30.20
CA ASP A 116 15.75 18.88 30.67
C ASP A 116 14.83 18.03 29.76
N ILE A 117 15.45 17.24 28.90
CA ILE A 117 14.77 16.41 27.90
C ILE A 117 14.60 14.95 28.35
N GLY A 118 15.30 14.55 29.40
CA GLY A 118 15.35 13.14 29.84
C GLY A 118 16.08 12.23 28.86
N ASP A 119 15.75 10.95 28.89
CA ASP A 119 16.36 9.94 28.04
C ASP A 119 16.05 10.16 26.56
N ILE A 120 17.02 9.87 25.69
CA ILE A 120 16.87 9.94 24.23
C ILE A 120 16.60 8.52 23.72
N PHE A 121 15.35 8.25 23.32
CA PHE A 121 14.91 6.91 22.89
C PHE A 121 15.12 6.64 21.41
N SER A 122 15.05 7.69 20.61
CA SER A 122 15.15 7.56 19.14
C SER A 122 15.86 8.74 18.52
N LEU A 123 16.61 8.48 17.47
CA LEU A 123 17.28 9.51 16.69
C LEU A 123 17.33 9.12 15.20
N ARG A 124 17.38 10.13 14.32
CA ARG A 124 17.57 9.96 12.87
C ARG A 124 18.44 11.10 12.35
N TYR A 125 19.31 10.75 11.42
CA TYR A 125 20.09 11.72 10.66
C TYR A 125 19.52 11.85 9.24
N LEU A 126 19.26 13.09 8.83
CA LEU A 126 18.72 13.45 7.52
C LEU A 126 19.90 13.93 6.66
N ASP A 127 20.38 13.04 5.79
CA ASP A 127 21.59 13.26 5.02
C ASP A 127 21.49 14.45 4.05
N THR A 128 20.33 14.67 3.45
CA THR A 128 20.12 15.73 2.45
C THR A 128 20.06 17.12 3.10
N LEU A 129 19.54 17.21 4.32
CA LEU A 129 19.38 18.45 5.07
C LEU A 129 20.51 18.68 6.10
N ASP A 130 21.49 17.76 6.18
CA ASP A 130 22.53 17.74 7.24
C ASP A 130 21.94 18.03 8.63
N THR A 131 20.86 17.31 8.98
CA THR A 131 20.07 17.59 10.17
C THR A 131 19.88 16.33 11.02
N LEU A 132 20.22 16.44 12.31
CA LEU A 132 19.96 15.42 13.31
C LEU A 132 18.63 15.70 13.98
N VAL A 133 17.77 14.68 14.10
CA VAL A 133 16.46 14.75 14.80
C VAL A 133 16.38 13.66 15.84
N PHE A 134 15.91 13.99 17.06
CA PHE A 134 15.79 13.01 18.13
C PHE A 134 14.56 13.23 19.02
N GLY A 135 14.03 12.13 19.52
CA GLY A 135 12.84 12.05 20.36
C GLY A 135 13.21 11.70 21.82
N CYS A 136 12.55 12.36 22.76
CA CYS A 136 12.93 12.42 24.15
C CYS A 136 11.85 11.96 25.12
N GLN A 137 12.28 11.65 26.33
CA GLN A 137 11.42 11.23 27.44
C GLN A 137 10.41 12.30 27.86
N ASN A 138 10.76 13.58 27.73
CA ASN A 138 9.84 14.68 28.08
C ASN A 138 8.82 15.00 26.99
N ALA A 139 8.63 14.11 26.02
CA ALA A 139 7.69 14.28 24.88
C ALA A 139 8.10 15.37 23.88
N SER A 140 9.32 15.88 23.94
CA SER A 140 9.83 16.87 22.99
C SER A 140 10.52 16.20 21.81
N LEU A 141 10.38 16.81 20.63
CA LEU A 141 11.12 16.51 19.41
C LEU A 141 12.14 17.62 19.18
N LEU A 142 13.42 17.28 19.09
CA LEU A 142 14.51 18.22 18.89
C LEU A 142 15.18 17.98 17.55
N PHE A 143 15.68 19.05 16.95
CA PHE A 143 16.52 18.93 15.75
C PHE A 143 17.70 19.91 15.78
N LEU A 144 18.82 19.49 15.17
CA LEU A 144 20.00 20.30 14.98
C LEU A 144 20.40 20.26 13.51
N ASP A 145 20.32 21.39 12.85
CA ASP A 145 20.63 21.59 11.43
C ASP A 145 22.11 21.92 11.20
N ASN A 146 22.60 21.67 9.97
CA ASN A 146 23.95 21.97 9.52
C ASN A 146 25.01 21.41 10.48
N ILE A 147 24.85 20.15 10.89
CA ILE A 147 25.65 19.57 11.97
C ILE A 147 27.14 19.49 11.62
N PHE A 148 27.50 19.15 10.38
CA PHE A 148 28.89 19.06 9.97
C PHE A 148 29.53 20.44 9.75
N ASP A 149 28.78 21.42 9.26
CA ASP A 149 29.28 22.82 9.21
C ASP A 149 29.58 23.34 10.60
N ARG A 150 28.72 23.03 11.60
CA ARG A 150 28.96 23.42 13.01
C ARG A 150 30.15 22.70 13.63
N ILE A 151 30.41 21.45 13.23
CA ILE A 151 31.58 20.68 13.64
C ILE A 151 32.85 21.29 13.05
N LEU A 152 32.81 21.75 11.80
CA LEU A 152 33.95 22.31 11.08
C LEU A 152 34.22 23.79 11.39
N ASP A 153 33.26 24.53 11.94
CA ASP A 153 33.41 25.96 12.23
C ASP A 153 34.47 26.22 13.32
N ALA A 154 35.60 26.78 12.91
CA ALA A 154 36.74 27.02 13.75
C ALA A 154 36.59 28.22 14.73
N HIS A 155 35.53 29.05 14.58
CA HIS A 155 35.38 30.32 15.31
C HIS A 155 34.34 30.30 16.43
N GLY A 156 33.63 29.20 16.64
CA GLY A 156 32.65 29.08 17.71
C GLY A 156 33.25 28.96 19.09
N SER A 157 33.07 29.94 19.96
CA SER A 157 33.52 29.94 21.38
C SER A 157 32.61 29.03 22.23
N HIS A 158 32.80 27.73 22.20
CA HIS A 158 31.89 26.77 22.81
C HIS A 158 32.32 26.16 24.15
N GLU A 159 33.50 26.49 24.68
CA GLU A 159 33.96 25.99 25.99
C GLU A 159 33.17 26.48 27.21
N LYS A 160 32.31 27.49 27.06
CA LYS A 160 31.67 28.19 28.19
C LYS A 160 30.41 27.58 28.76
N ASN A 161 29.82 26.57 28.09
CA ASN A 161 28.46 26.09 28.46
C ASN A 161 28.44 24.68 29.08
N ILE A 162 29.56 23.98 29.18
CA ILE A 162 29.59 22.64 29.79
C ILE A 162 29.09 22.65 31.24
N ASP A 163 29.35 23.75 31.96
CA ASP A 163 28.92 23.93 33.34
C ASP A 163 27.41 24.15 33.48
N LYS A 164 26.69 24.32 32.36
CA LYS A 164 25.25 24.52 32.32
C LYS A 164 24.46 23.29 31.92
N LEU A 165 25.06 22.14 31.72
CA LEU A 165 24.36 20.89 31.46
C LEU A 165 23.34 20.63 32.56
N PRO A 166 22.08 20.31 32.22
CA PRO A 166 21.05 20.00 33.21
C PRO A 166 21.54 18.89 34.13
N HIS A 167 21.31 19.07 35.45
CA HIS A 167 21.68 18.05 36.41
C HIS A 167 21.07 16.72 36.02
N ARG A 168 21.90 15.68 36.00
CA ARG A 168 21.51 14.32 35.66
C ARG A 168 20.44 13.86 36.65
N ARG A 169 19.27 13.43 36.15
CA ARG A 169 18.30 12.75 36.98
C ARG A 169 18.77 11.35 37.32
N TYR A 170 18.70 11.01 38.60
CA TYR A 170 19.03 9.67 39.11
C TYR A 170 17.90 8.65 38.84
N ASP A 171 16.67 9.09 38.54
CA ASP A 171 15.52 8.26 38.27
C ASP A 171 15.43 8.01 36.75
N LYS A 172 16.14 7.00 36.28
CA LYS A 172 16.18 6.64 34.87
C LYS A 172 15.22 5.48 34.59
N PHE A 173 14.43 5.60 33.53
CA PHE A 173 13.47 4.58 33.13
C PHE A 173 14.13 3.22 32.79
N PHE A 174 15.34 3.23 32.25
CA PHE A 174 16.14 2.04 31.97
C PHE A 174 17.28 1.83 32.98
N ASP A 175 17.05 2.18 34.25
CA ASP A 175 17.97 1.81 35.27
C ASP A 175 18.06 0.27 35.41
N SER A 176 19.24 -0.23 35.74
CA SER A 176 19.63 -1.65 35.78
C SER A 176 18.73 -2.57 36.63
N LEU A 177 17.78 -2.05 37.35
CA LEU A 177 16.86 -2.81 38.22
C LEU A 177 15.52 -3.19 37.56
N GLY A 178 15.27 -2.77 36.31
CA GLY A 178 14.03 -3.08 35.57
C GLY A 178 12.78 -2.43 36.16
N PRO A 179 11.60 -2.63 35.54
CA PRO A 179 10.33 -2.01 35.95
C PRO A 179 9.82 -2.44 37.34
N SER A 180 10.45 -3.41 37.98
CA SER A 180 10.17 -3.82 39.36
C SER A 180 11.17 -3.23 40.39
N GLY A 181 11.90 -2.18 40.01
CA GLY A 181 12.81 -1.46 40.90
C GLY A 181 12.16 -1.02 42.20
N ARG A 182 12.79 -1.28 43.32
CA ARG A 182 12.26 -1.05 44.67
C ARG A 182 11.88 0.42 44.87
N THR A 183 10.64 0.65 45.24
CA THR A 183 10.19 1.90 45.83
C THR A 183 10.95 2.14 47.12
N GLY A 184 11.99 3.00 47.04
CA GLY A 184 12.80 3.36 48.20
C GLY A 184 14.24 3.68 47.79
N SER A 185 14.44 4.72 46.99
CA SER A 185 15.77 5.32 46.87
C SER A 185 16.15 6.00 48.18
N PRO A 186 17.32 5.73 48.76
CA PRO A 186 17.79 6.54 49.86
C PRO A 186 17.98 7.97 49.37
N ALA A 187 17.63 8.94 50.21
CA ALA A 187 17.90 10.35 49.93
C ALA A 187 19.36 10.57 49.61
N PRO A 188 19.66 11.40 48.58
CA PRO A 188 21.05 11.67 48.26
C PRO A 188 21.79 12.28 49.41
N PRO A 189 23.06 11.91 49.68
CA PRO A 189 23.87 12.56 50.67
C PRO A 189 24.00 14.05 50.35
N PRO A 190 24.12 14.94 51.32
CA PRO A 190 24.26 16.36 51.10
C PRO A 190 25.53 16.59 50.22
N VAL A 191 25.36 17.35 49.15
CA VAL A 191 26.43 17.72 48.23
C VAL A 191 27.38 18.66 48.99
N GLU A 192 28.54 18.16 49.40
CA GLU A 192 29.66 19.03 49.72
C GLU A 192 30.12 19.67 48.41
N THR A 193 29.98 20.99 48.33
CA THR A 193 30.50 21.82 47.26
C THR A 193 32.02 21.84 47.33
N SER A 194 32.64 20.81 46.82
CA SER A 194 34.11 20.87 46.59
C SER A 194 34.34 21.32 45.15
N SER A 195 34.69 22.58 45.04
CA SER A 195 34.99 23.30 43.79
C SER A 195 36.29 22.88 43.07
N ASN A 196 36.73 21.62 43.15
CA ASN A 196 38.00 21.24 42.58
C ASN A 196 38.08 19.84 41.96
N ALA A 197 37.09 19.41 41.23
CA ALA A 197 37.12 18.14 40.48
C ALA A 197 36.82 18.27 38.99
N ILE A 198 37.20 19.40 38.40
CA ILE A 198 37.34 19.49 36.94
C ILE A 198 38.79 19.25 36.61
N HIS A 199 39.26 18.03 36.70
CA HIS A 199 40.61 17.70 36.26
C HIS A 199 40.61 17.22 34.82
N LYS A 200 41.10 18.16 33.99
CA LYS A 200 42.00 17.96 32.85
C LYS A 200 41.86 16.63 32.11
N TYR A 201 41.04 16.63 31.12
CA TYR A 201 41.29 15.79 29.98
C TYR A 201 42.54 16.31 29.29
N ALA A 202 43.64 15.57 29.37
CA ALA A 202 44.81 15.83 28.57
C ALA A 202 44.51 15.44 27.13
N PHE A 203 44.09 16.40 26.34
CA PHE A 203 43.94 16.23 24.91
C PHE A 203 45.32 16.13 24.25
N LYS A 204 45.57 15.01 23.57
CA LYS A 204 46.60 14.98 22.53
C LYS A 204 46.10 15.84 21.37
N GLU A 205 46.97 16.70 20.87
CA GLU A 205 46.76 17.55 19.71
C GLU A 205 46.45 16.69 18.46
N ALA A 206 45.16 16.43 18.18
CA ALA A 206 44.64 16.10 16.85
C ALA A 206 43.12 15.90 16.91
N GLN A 207 42.38 16.80 16.37
CA GLN A 207 40.95 16.97 16.20
C GLN A 207 40.19 17.49 17.43
N MET A 208 39.62 18.69 17.25
CA MET A 208 38.91 19.38 18.32
C MET A 208 37.52 18.80 18.46
N HIS A 209 37.22 18.09 19.53
CA HIS A 209 35.89 17.70 19.98
C HIS A 209 35.01 18.95 20.16
N ARG A 210 33.82 18.95 19.59
CA ARG A 210 32.88 20.05 19.62
C ARG A 210 31.72 19.78 20.57
N ILE A 211 31.26 20.81 21.25
CA ILE A 211 30.06 20.77 22.08
C ILE A 211 29.04 21.66 21.43
N LEU A 212 27.92 21.04 20.97
CA LEU A 212 26.89 21.69 20.20
C LEU A 212 25.59 21.80 21.00
N GLU A 213 25.09 23.02 21.16
CA GLU A 213 23.82 23.30 21.84
C GLU A 213 22.68 23.29 20.81
N VAL A 214 21.59 22.59 21.16
CA VAL A 214 20.34 22.70 20.37
C VAL A 214 19.67 24.04 20.70
N PRO A 215 19.49 24.92 19.71
CA PRO A 215 18.78 26.19 19.89
C PRO A 215 17.36 26.00 20.41
N SER A 216 16.89 26.88 21.26
CA SER A 216 15.54 26.79 21.84
C SER A 216 14.41 26.78 20.81
N GLU A 217 14.60 27.46 19.67
CA GLU A 217 13.71 27.47 18.53
C GLU A 217 13.64 26.12 17.81
N ASN A 218 14.61 25.24 17.98
CA ASN A 218 14.68 23.92 17.40
C ASN A 218 14.12 22.84 18.32
N ILE A 219 13.46 23.22 19.43
CA ILE A 219 12.81 22.34 20.39
C ILE A 219 11.30 22.43 20.24
N ILE A 220 10.67 21.35 19.79
CA ILE A 220 9.23 21.25 19.72
C ILE A 220 8.76 20.61 21.03
N ASN A 221 8.39 21.47 21.99
CA ASN A 221 7.85 21.01 23.26
C ASN A 221 6.48 20.36 23.07
N TYR A 222 6.22 19.28 23.79
CA TYR A 222 4.95 18.54 23.72
C TYR A 222 4.59 18.11 22.28
N ALA A 223 5.61 17.69 21.52
CA ALA A 223 5.40 17.09 20.21
C ALA A 223 4.43 15.90 20.28
N HIS A 224 4.45 15.18 21.42
CA HIS A 224 3.51 14.13 21.80
C HIS A 224 2.95 14.38 23.23
N ASN A 225 1.92 13.63 23.62
CA ASN A 225 1.43 13.58 25.01
C ASN A 225 1.93 12.30 25.69
N GLY A 226 3.22 12.04 25.58
CA GLY A 226 3.92 10.87 26.08
C GLY A 226 5.31 10.79 25.48
N PHE A 227 6.14 9.86 25.92
CA PHE A 227 7.50 9.68 25.45
C PHE A 227 7.55 9.43 23.93
N ILE A 228 8.58 9.93 23.27
CA ILE A 228 8.78 9.64 21.84
C ILE A 228 9.71 8.43 21.72
N TYR A 229 9.11 7.26 21.53
CA TYR A 229 9.84 6.00 21.50
C TYR A 229 10.53 5.72 20.16
N SER A 230 9.95 6.16 19.07
CA SER A 230 10.42 5.84 17.73
C SER A 230 10.34 7.02 16.77
N ILE A 231 11.31 7.08 15.86
CA ILE A 231 11.31 7.99 14.71
C ILE A 231 11.72 7.19 13.48
N CYS A 232 10.98 7.35 12.38
CA CYS A 232 11.33 6.83 11.05
C CYS A 232 11.61 7.98 10.08
N LYS A 233 12.47 7.78 9.09
CA LYS A 233 12.67 8.72 7.99
C LYS A 233 12.14 8.15 6.67
N LEU A 234 11.52 9.00 5.85
CA LEU A 234 11.13 8.67 4.48
C LEU A 234 12.23 9.08 3.50
N CYS A 235 12.36 8.34 2.41
CA CYS A 235 13.26 8.77 1.34
C CYS A 235 12.76 10.06 0.68
N LEU A 236 13.68 10.87 0.13
CA LEU A 236 13.37 12.17 -0.48
C LEU A 236 12.24 12.08 -1.54
N LYS A 237 12.30 11.10 -2.44
CA LYS A 237 11.27 10.87 -3.46
C LYS A 237 9.89 10.56 -2.87
N CYS A 238 9.86 9.83 -1.75
CA CYS A 238 8.61 9.49 -1.07
C CYS A 238 8.04 10.70 -0.32
N SER A 239 8.89 11.54 0.24
CA SER A 239 8.50 12.78 0.91
C SER A 239 7.79 13.75 -0.05
N THR A 240 8.31 13.91 -1.27
CA THR A 240 7.69 14.78 -2.29
C THR A 240 6.31 14.28 -2.73
N LEU A 241 6.11 12.97 -2.86
CA LEU A 241 4.80 12.40 -3.20
C LEU A 241 3.72 12.70 -2.15
N LEU A 242 4.10 12.76 -0.88
CA LEU A 242 3.19 13.10 0.21
C LEU A 242 2.91 14.61 0.31
N GLU A 243 3.87 15.46 -0.08
CA GLU A 243 3.77 16.92 0.00
C GLU A 243 2.87 17.50 -1.10
N ASP A 244 2.92 16.94 -2.31
CA ASP A 244 2.12 17.39 -3.45
C ASP A 244 0.60 17.25 -3.23
N GLY A 245 0.18 16.33 -2.37
CA GLY A 245 -1.22 16.22 -1.93
C GLY A 245 -1.72 17.39 -1.08
N LYS A 246 -0.84 18.23 -0.52
CA LYS A 246 -1.20 19.32 0.41
C LYS A 246 -1.54 20.66 -0.20
N LYS A 247 -1.23 20.91 -1.47
CA LYS A 247 -1.39 22.25 -2.07
C LYS A 247 -2.84 22.74 -2.20
N HIS A 248 -3.82 22.03 -1.63
CA HIS A 248 -5.24 22.35 -1.75
C HIS A 248 -5.99 22.71 -0.47
N GLU A 249 -5.43 22.57 0.72
CA GLU A 249 -6.20 22.83 1.96
C GLU A 249 -6.15 24.29 2.47
N HIS A 250 -5.23 25.14 2.01
CA HIS A 250 -5.18 26.56 2.43
C HIS A 250 -4.75 27.50 1.30
N VAL A 251 -5.72 27.95 0.50
CA VAL A 251 -5.55 29.17 -0.33
C VAL A 251 -6.47 30.26 0.18
N HIS A 252 -6.08 30.90 1.26
CA HIS A 252 -6.31 32.32 1.45
C HIS A 252 -5.04 32.94 2.03
N SER A 253 -4.36 33.68 1.18
CA SER A 253 -3.36 34.73 1.34
C SER A 253 -1.95 34.41 0.81
N HIS A 254 -1.65 35.26 -0.21
CA HIS A 254 -0.37 35.86 -0.58
C HIS A 254 0.77 35.03 -1.19
N ASN A 255 0.95 35.27 -2.49
CA ASN A 255 2.21 35.26 -3.25
C ASN A 255 3.31 34.28 -2.80
N TYR A 256 3.28 33.05 -3.31
CA TYR A 256 4.48 32.24 -3.38
C TYR A 256 5.04 32.22 -4.81
N ASN A 257 6.27 32.76 -4.92
CA ASN A 257 7.09 32.67 -6.14
C ASN A 257 7.33 31.22 -6.55
N LYS A 258 7.08 30.88 -7.80
CA LYS A 258 7.24 29.57 -8.43
C LYS A 258 8.70 29.09 -8.63
N ASN A 259 9.68 29.61 -7.91
CA ASN A 259 11.10 29.34 -8.14
C ASN A 259 11.87 28.91 -6.86
N SER A 260 11.29 28.14 -5.94
CA SER A 260 12.09 27.55 -4.86
C SER A 260 12.22 26.03 -5.06
N ASN A 261 13.40 25.56 -5.46
CA ASN A 261 13.86 24.18 -5.34
C ASN A 261 14.12 23.86 -3.85
N ALA A 262 13.16 24.09 -2.97
CA ALA A 262 13.31 23.74 -1.55
C ALA A 262 13.27 22.21 -1.41
N VAL A 263 14.39 21.66 -0.93
CA VAL A 263 14.47 20.23 -0.57
C VAL A 263 13.71 20.05 0.73
N SER A 264 12.79 19.09 0.76
CA SER A 264 12.07 18.71 1.98
C SER A 264 12.18 17.23 2.26
N GLU A 265 12.38 16.86 3.53
CA GLU A 265 12.40 15.49 4.01
C GLU A 265 11.29 15.28 5.04
N CYS A 266 10.72 14.07 5.08
CA CYS A 266 9.67 13.71 6.01
C CYS A 266 10.16 12.69 7.03
N ILE A 267 9.86 12.95 8.31
CA ILE A 267 9.99 11.98 9.38
C ILE A 267 8.64 11.66 10.01
N ILE A 268 8.56 10.51 10.67
CA ILE A 268 7.37 10.08 11.39
C ILE A 268 7.78 9.71 12.81
N SER A 269 7.20 10.35 13.81
CA SER A 269 7.43 10.05 15.23
C SER A 269 6.28 9.22 15.79
N GLY A 270 6.59 8.25 16.64
CA GLY A 270 5.65 7.44 17.40
C GLY A 270 5.78 7.71 18.90
N GLY A 271 4.66 7.94 19.56
CA GLY A 271 4.64 8.36 20.97
C GLY A 271 3.83 7.46 21.89
N GLY A 272 4.05 7.64 23.19
CA GLY A 272 3.30 7.01 24.26
C GLY A 272 1.81 7.40 24.31
N ASP A 273 1.44 8.41 23.53
CA ASP A 273 0.04 8.84 23.35
C ASP A 273 -0.72 8.02 22.28
N GLY A 274 -0.10 6.97 21.72
CA GLY A 274 -0.71 6.14 20.70
C GLY A 274 -0.73 6.78 19.30
N ILE A 275 -0.14 7.95 19.14
CA ILE A 275 -0.21 8.68 17.88
C ILE A 275 1.09 8.55 17.10
N SER A 276 0.98 8.31 15.78
CA SER A 276 2.08 8.53 14.84
C SER A 276 1.88 9.86 14.13
N LYS A 277 2.89 10.75 14.21
CA LYS A 277 2.83 12.10 13.63
C LYS A 277 3.86 12.27 12.54
N MET A 278 3.45 12.87 11.43
CA MET A 278 4.30 13.17 10.29
C MET A 278 4.80 14.62 10.38
N TRP A 279 6.09 14.82 10.11
CA TRP A 279 6.76 16.11 10.14
C TRP A 279 7.53 16.32 8.86
N PHE A 280 7.38 17.49 8.23
CA PHE A 280 8.18 17.90 7.09
C PHE A 280 9.26 18.89 7.53
N LEU A 281 10.50 18.58 7.20
CA LEU A 281 11.63 19.47 7.38
C LEU A 281 11.99 20.07 6.01
N SER A 282 12.11 21.37 5.95
CA SER A 282 12.48 22.08 4.73
C SER A 282 13.56 23.10 5.03
N GLN A 283 14.52 23.24 4.11
CA GLN A 283 15.61 24.21 4.20
C GLN A 283 15.25 25.47 3.41
N ASN A 284 15.44 26.63 4.01
CA ASN A 284 15.26 27.92 3.35
C ASN A 284 16.50 28.31 2.53
N GLU A 285 16.40 29.40 1.76
CA GLU A 285 17.50 29.92 0.93
C GLU A 285 18.78 30.31 1.70
N LYS A 286 18.70 30.46 3.02
CA LYS A 286 19.81 30.77 3.92
C LYS A 286 20.43 29.54 4.59
N GLY A 287 19.95 28.34 4.24
CA GLY A 287 20.44 27.08 4.80
C GLY A 287 19.83 26.70 6.16
N ALA A 288 18.95 27.52 6.75
CA ALA A 288 18.28 27.15 8.00
C ALA A 288 17.11 26.19 7.76
N VAL A 289 17.02 25.15 8.58
CA VAL A 289 15.96 24.14 8.50
C VAL A 289 14.79 24.55 9.40
N SER A 290 13.58 24.39 8.86
CA SER A 290 12.34 24.56 9.61
C SER A 290 11.54 23.25 9.58
N ILE A 291 10.79 22.98 10.64
CA ILE A 291 9.97 21.81 10.78
C ILE A 291 8.49 22.19 10.86
N ASN A 292 7.66 21.52 10.07
CA ASN A 292 6.22 21.72 10.07
C ASN A 292 5.52 20.39 10.30
N SER A 293 4.57 20.33 11.25
CA SER A 293 3.75 19.16 11.43
C SER A 293 2.67 19.08 10.34
N ILE A 294 2.41 17.88 9.87
CA ILE A 294 1.21 17.61 9.07
C ILE A 294 0.02 17.48 10.02
N ALA A 295 -1.13 18.01 9.59
CA ALA A 295 -2.38 17.91 10.34
C ALA A 295 -2.86 16.46 10.56
N ALA A 296 -2.38 15.49 9.76
CA ALA A 296 -2.76 14.11 9.90
C ALA A 296 -2.04 13.42 11.06
N LYS A 297 -2.84 12.92 11.97
CA LYS A 297 -2.44 12.04 13.07
C LYS A 297 -2.94 10.65 12.77
N LEU A 298 -2.05 9.65 12.82
CA LEU A 298 -2.42 8.26 12.69
C LEU A 298 -2.64 7.71 14.10
N ASP A 299 -3.89 7.48 14.46
CA ASP A 299 -4.28 7.04 15.80
C ASP A 299 -4.20 5.52 15.89
N ASN A 300 -3.25 5.04 16.68
CA ASN A 300 -3.04 3.62 16.91
C ASN A 300 -3.80 3.11 18.14
N GLU A 301 -4.50 3.99 18.88
CA GLU A 301 -5.23 3.68 20.11
C GLU A 301 -4.31 3.29 21.29
N GLU A 302 -3.23 2.56 21.02
CA GLU A 302 -2.25 2.04 21.97
C GLU A 302 -0.87 2.66 21.76
N THR A 303 -0.03 2.65 22.78
CA THR A 303 1.34 3.21 22.74
C THR A 303 2.14 2.69 21.55
N VAL A 304 2.71 3.61 20.77
CA VAL A 304 3.61 3.28 19.65
C VAL A 304 5.03 3.13 20.19
N ILE A 305 5.49 1.90 20.31
CA ILE A 305 6.82 1.56 20.86
C ILE A 305 7.88 1.57 19.77
N SER A 306 7.58 0.97 18.62
CA SER A 306 8.51 0.84 17.52
C SER A 306 7.84 1.12 16.17
N GLN A 307 8.62 1.59 15.21
CA GLN A 307 8.13 1.89 13.87
C GLN A 307 9.15 1.49 12.82
N ALA A 308 8.66 1.03 11.68
CA ALA A 308 9.41 0.85 10.45
C ALA A 308 8.62 1.42 9.26
N VAL A 309 9.31 1.87 8.24
CA VAL A 309 8.69 2.40 7.03
C VAL A 309 9.26 1.73 5.79
N GLU A 310 8.36 1.21 4.95
CA GLU A 310 8.64 0.77 3.59
C GLU A 310 7.52 1.33 2.72
N PHE A 311 7.81 2.45 2.05
CA PHE A 311 6.78 3.23 1.36
C PHE A 311 5.99 2.40 0.33
N PRO A 312 4.64 2.42 0.34
CA PRO A 312 3.78 3.46 0.95
C PRO A 312 3.35 3.21 2.41
N PHE A 313 3.89 2.19 3.08
CA PHE A 313 3.40 1.78 4.40
C PHE A 313 4.27 2.25 5.57
N LEU A 314 3.58 2.54 6.67
CA LEU A 314 4.15 2.65 8.01
C LEU A 314 3.67 1.46 8.84
N TYR A 315 4.60 0.79 9.47
CA TYR A 315 4.37 -0.33 10.38
C TYR A 315 4.61 0.16 11.80
N CYS A 316 3.59 0.04 12.66
CA CYS A 316 3.63 0.47 14.05
C CYS A 316 3.57 -0.75 14.97
N GLY A 317 4.64 -1.00 15.72
CA GLY A 317 4.69 -1.99 16.79
C GLY A 317 4.16 -1.35 18.09
N LEU A 318 3.11 -1.95 18.64
CA LEU A 318 2.33 -1.44 19.76
C LEU A 318 2.47 -2.36 20.98
N THR A 319 1.80 -1.98 22.07
CA THR A 319 1.59 -2.83 23.24
C THR A 319 0.79 -4.09 22.89
N ASP A 320 0.77 -5.08 23.76
CA ASP A 320 -0.02 -6.32 23.64
C ASP A 320 0.19 -7.13 22.33
N GLY A 321 1.35 -7.00 21.69
CA GLY A 321 1.71 -7.78 20.52
C GLY A 321 1.02 -7.34 19.23
N VAL A 322 0.54 -6.13 19.16
CA VAL A 322 -0.19 -5.59 18.00
C VAL A 322 0.77 -4.90 17.04
N VAL A 323 0.57 -5.13 15.74
CA VAL A 323 1.22 -4.38 14.65
C VAL A 323 0.14 -3.78 13.76
N LYS A 324 0.08 -2.46 13.67
CA LYS A 324 -0.82 -1.74 12.75
C LYS A 324 -0.06 -1.29 11.50
N ILE A 325 -0.68 -1.46 10.34
CA ILE A 325 -0.11 -1.11 9.03
C ILE A 325 -0.93 0.03 8.44
N TRP A 326 -0.30 1.19 8.25
CA TRP A 326 -0.92 2.39 7.70
C TRP A 326 -0.43 2.68 6.29
N ASP A 327 -1.33 3.03 5.40
CA ASP A 327 -1.01 3.63 4.11
C ASP A 327 -0.77 5.15 4.29
N LEU A 328 0.46 5.58 4.12
CA LEU A 328 0.87 6.98 4.30
C LEU A 328 0.27 7.92 3.24
N SER A 329 0.00 7.43 2.04
CA SER A 329 -0.55 8.22 0.95
C SER A 329 -2.02 8.62 1.22
N THR A 330 -2.81 7.68 1.72
CA THR A 330 -4.22 7.88 2.04
C THR A 330 -4.48 8.14 3.53
N LYS A 331 -3.47 7.91 4.38
CA LYS A 331 -3.55 8.02 5.85
C LYS A 331 -4.61 7.09 6.47
N GLN A 332 -4.82 5.93 5.86
CA GLN A 332 -5.79 4.93 6.28
C GLN A 332 -5.10 3.71 6.88
N LEU A 333 -5.73 3.14 7.92
CA LEU A 333 -5.35 1.83 8.45
C LEU A 333 -5.69 0.76 7.40
N VAL A 334 -4.69 -0.04 7.04
CA VAL A 334 -4.85 -1.12 6.04
C VAL A 334 -5.08 -2.45 6.72
N SER A 335 -4.26 -2.77 7.74
CA SER A 335 -4.33 -4.06 8.42
C SER A 335 -3.85 -3.97 9.85
N THR A 336 -4.31 -4.92 10.67
CA THR A 336 -3.85 -5.12 12.05
C THR A 336 -3.43 -6.57 12.21
N LEU A 337 -2.16 -6.78 12.59
CA LEU A 337 -1.59 -8.10 12.83
C LEU A 337 -1.37 -8.32 14.33
N HIS A 338 -1.39 -9.57 14.76
CA HIS A 338 -1.16 -9.94 16.14
C HIS A 338 -0.06 -10.99 16.25
N THR A 339 0.94 -10.72 17.11
CA THR A 339 1.93 -11.74 17.46
C THR A 339 1.27 -12.88 18.27
N PRO A 340 1.78 -14.11 18.19
CA PRO A 340 1.19 -15.25 18.93
C PRO A 340 1.10 -15.04 20.45
N GLN A 341 2.03 -14.25 21.01
CA GLN A 341 2.02 -13.88 22.42
C GLN A 341 1.77 -12.37 22.55
N LYS A 342 0.95 -11.99 23.53
CA LYS A 342 0.56 -10.60 23.82
C LYS A 342 1.64 -9.87 24.62
N TYR A 343 2.82 -9.65 24.05
CA TYR A 343 3.89 -8.83 24.60
C TYR A 343 4.15 -7.63 23.71
N ASP A 344 4.60 -6.55 24.30
CA ASP A 344 4.92 -5.30 23.59
C ASP A 344 5.88 -5.53 22.43
N VAL A 345 5.58 -4.95 21.27
CA VAL A 345 6.43 -5.03 20.07
C VAL A 345 7.55 -4.00 20.21
N ILE A 346 8.67 -4.43 20.83
CA ILE A 346 9.78 -3.56 21.21
C ILE A 346 10.57 -3.07 20.00
N SER A 347 10.71 -3.89 18.98
CA SER A 347 11.38 -3.54 17.73
C SER A 347 10.63 -4.13 16.54
N ILE A 348 10.57 -3.38 15.47
CA ILE A 348 9.99 -3.83 14.21
C ILE A 348 10.94 -3.52 13.06
N SER A 349 11.17 -4.50 12.20
CA SER A 349 11.97 -4.37 10.97
C SER A 349 11.16 -4.88 9.80
N VAL A 350 11.29 -4.24 8.64
CA VAL A 350 10.60 -4.65 7.42
C VAL A 350 11.61 -4.73 6.28
N TYR A 351 11.51 -5.77 5.49
CA TYR A 351 12.34 -5.96 4.32
C TYR A 351 11.58 -6.79 3.27
N MET A 352 11.36 -6.25 2.08
CA MET A 352 10.67 -6.93 0.97
C MET A 352 9.39 -7.65 1.44
N ASP A 353 8.47 -6.90 2.03
CA ASP A 353 7.17 -7.40 2.51
C ASP A 353 7.21 -8.36 3.71
N HIS A 354 8.39 -8.72 4.17
CA HIS A 354 8.58 -9.52 5.38
C HIS A 354 8.61 -8.59 6.60
N ILE A 355 7.70 -8.81 7.53
CA ILE A 355 7.54 -8.00 8.74
C ILE A 355 8.07 -8.79 9.93
N PHE A 356 9.14 -8.31 10.54
CA PHE A 356 9.76 -8.90 11.72
C PHE A 356 9.36 -8.12 12.96
N ALA A 357 8.42 -8.64 13.72
CA ALA A 357 7.98 -8.07 14.99
C ALA A 357 8.69 -8.77 16.15
N ILE A 358 9.38 -7.99 16.97
CA ILE A 358 10.19 -8.49 18.08
C ILE A 358 9.55 -8.10 19.40
N ASN A 359 9.37 -9.08 20.25
CA ASN A 359 8.87 -8.91 21.61
C ASN A 359 9.70 -9.71 22.62
N GLU A 360 9.36 -9.67 23.90
CA GLU A 360 10.05 -10.39 24.96
C GLU A 360 10.11 -11.91 24.75
N SER A 361 9.16 -12.50 24.03
CA SER A 361 9.09 -13.96 23.81
C SER A 361 9.92 -14.45 22.64
N GLY A 362 10.17 -13.57 21.65
CA GLY A 362 10.87 -13.96 20.44
C GLY A 362 10.62 -13.03 19.26
N THR A 363 10.95 -13.47 18.08
CA THR A 363 10.67 -12.83 16.79
C THR A 363 9.47 -13.49 16.13
N THR A 364 8.55 -12.70 15.66
CA THR A 364 7.45 -13.15 14.80
C THR A 364 7.65 -12.55 13.41
N LEU A 365 7.76 -13.40 12.42
CA LEU A 365 7.75 -13.03 11.01
C LEU A 365 6.34 -13.19 10.46
N PHE A 366 5.83 -12.13 9.85
CA PHE A 366 4.63 -12.16 9.04
C PHE A 366 5.05 -12.01 7.57
N TYR A 367 4.65 -12.96 6.76
CA TYR A 367 4.85 -12.93 5.32
C TYR A 367 3.68 -13.63 4.62
N GLU A 368 3.03 -12.96 3.68
CA GLU A 368 1.79 -13.45 3.05
C GLU A 368 0.76 -13.87 4.12
N ASN A 369 0.36 -15.14 4.13
CA ASN A 369 -0.54 -15.73 5.13
C ASN A 369 0.21 -16.58 6.17
N GLU A 370 1.53 -16.58 6.13
CA GLU A 370 2.35 -17.37 7.06
C GLU A 370 2.78 -16.52 8.25
N VAL A 371 2.77 -17.16 9.41
CA VAL A 371 3.28 -16.58 10.65
C VAL A 371 4.29 -17.54 11.23
N VAL A 372 5.57 -17.16 11.23
CA VAL A 372 6.66 -17.95 11.78
C VAL A 372 7.15 -17.28 13.06
N HIS A 373 7.21 -18.04 14.15
CA HIS A 373 7.71 -17.55 15.42
C HIS A 373 8.88 -18.38 15.89
N TRP A 374 9.99 -17.72 16.28
CA TRP A 374 11.15 -18.38 16.87
C TRP A 374 11.76 -17.52 17.97
N LYS A 375 12.56 -18.13 18.84
CA LYS A 375 13.24 -17.46 19.94
C LYS A 375 14.75 -17.35 19.65
N PRO A 376 15.24 -16.21 19.11
CA PRO A 376 16.64 -16.05 18.75
C PRO A 376 17.60 -16.09 19.93
N ASN A 377 17.21 -15.53 21.07
CA ASN A 377 18.02 -15.36 22.28
C ASN A 377 17.35 -16.05 23.47
N GLN A 378 18.13 -16.37 24.51
CA GLN A 378 17.56 -16.92 25.76
C GLN A 378 16.90 -15.83 26.61
N GLY A 379 17.47 -14.62 26.58
CA GLY A 379 16.92 -13.45 27.26
C GLY A 379 15.74 -12.81 26.53
N LYS A 380 15.22 -11.73 27.13
CA LYS A 380 14.20 -10.86 26.51
C LYS A 380 14.85 -10.04 25.41
N MET A 381 14.26 -10.03 24.23
CA MET A 381 14.81 -9.29 23.10
C MET A 381 14.49 -7.79 23.22
N LEU A 382 15.44 -6.95 22.85
CA LEU A 382 15.37 -5.49 23.02
C LEU A 382 15.63 -4.71 21.73
N SER A 383 16.38 -5.27 20.80
CA SER A 383 16.75 -4.58 19.58
C SER A 383 16.93 -5.53 18.40
N SER A 384 16.76 -5.02 17.19
CA SER A 384 17.00 -5.75 15.94
C SER A 384 17.46 -4.84 14.81
N ASP A 385 18.13 -5.45 13.84
CA ASP A 385 18.46 -4.83 12.56
C ASP A 385 18.43 -5.89 11.44
N ILE A 386 18.10 -5.49 10.22
CA ILE A 386 18.09 -6.33 9.03
C ILE A 386 18.93 -5.69 7.93
N PHE A 387 19.74 -6.49 7.24
CA PHE A 387 20.61 -5.98 6.19
C PHE A 387 20.97 -7.04 5.16
N ALA A 388 21.27 -6.59 3.94
CA ALA A 388 21.79 -7.46 2.88
C ALA A 388 23.32 -7.56 2.99
N ARG A 389 23.87 -8.78 2.96
CA ARG A 389 25.32 -9.03 2.90
C ARG A 389 25.78 -8.99 1.44
N HIS A 390 26.86 -8.27 1.19
CA HIS A 390 27.48 -8.15 -0.13
C HIS A 390 28.71 -9.05 -0.34
N ASP A 391 28.94 -9.99 0.56
CA ASP A 391 30.19 -10.76 0.64
C ASP A 391 30.19 -12.07 -0.14
N ALA A 392 29.03 -12.54 -0.61
CA ALA A 392 28.92 -13.78 -1.37
C ALA A 392 28.97 -13.53 -2.90
N PRO A 393 29.75 -14.31 -3.67
CA PRO A 393 29.96 -14.06 -5.10
C PRO A 393 28.75 -14.31 -6.00
N SER A 394 27.66 -14.88 -5.49
CA SER A 394 26.53 -15.33 -6.33
C SER A 394 25.13 -15.06 -5.79
N GLU A 395 24.96 -14.71 -4.51
CA GLU A 395 23.63 -14.44 -3.95
C GLU A 395 23.73 -13.40 -2.83
N LYS A 396 22.87 -12.39 -2.81
CA LYS A 396 22.71 -11.47 -1.68
C LYS A 396 22.10 -12.25 -0.52
N GLN A 397 22.90 -12.52 0.49
CA GLN A 397 22.45 -13.14 1.72
C GLN A 397 21.82 -12.09 2.62
N ILE A 398 20.59 -12.30 3.05
CA ILE A 398 19.91 -11.43 4.03
C ILE A 398 20.18 -11.96 5.42
N SER A 399 20.64 -11.04 6.27
CA SER A 399 20.94 -11.34 7.64
C SER A 399 20.09 -10.52 8.60
N PHE A 400 19.72 -11.14 9.69
CA PHE A 400 18.92 -10.56 10.75
C PHE A 400 19.70 -10.62 12.08
N LEU A 401 19.74 -9.49 12.76
CA LEU A 401 20.42 -9.32 14.04
C LEU A 401 19.41 -9.09 15.15
N THR A 402 19.65 -9.73 16.30
CA THR A 402 18.86 -9.49 17.52
C THR A 402 19.74 -9.35 18.74
N GLY A 403 19.42 -8.37 19.58
CA GLY A 403 20.07 -8.13 20.87
C GLY A 403 19.10 -8.33 22.03
N ALA A 404 19.60 -8.88 23.15
CA ALA A 404 18.77 -9.23 24.28
C ALA A 404 19.30 -8.70 25.62
N ASN A 405 18.45 -8.77 26.65
CA ASN A 405 18.77 -8.31 28.01
C ASN A 405 19.78 -9.18 28.74
N ASP A 406 20.00 -10.43 28.30
CA ASP A 406 21.05 -11.33 28.80
C ASP A 406 22.42 -11.01 28.22
N GLY A 407 22.56 -9.96 27.40
CA GLY A 407 23.76 -9.56 26.70
C GLY A 407 24.08 -10.37 25.46
N SER A 408 23.23 -11.31 25.07
CA SER A 408 23.39 -12.05 23.82
C SER A 408 23.03 -11.20 22.60
N LEU A 409 23.88 -11.28 21.59
CA LEU A 409 23.70 -10.71 20.27
C LEU A 409 23.78 -11.87 19.26
N THR A 410 22.77 -12.05 18.42
CA THR A 410 22.70 -13.18 17.49
C THR A 410 22.52 -12.73 16.06
N LEU A 411 23.20 -13.41 15.14
CA LEU A 411 23.14 -13.19 13.70
C LEU A 411 22.52 -14.40 13.03
N TRP A 412 21.47 -14.18 12.25
CA TRP A 412 20.67 -15.20 11.59
C TRP A 412 20.72 -15.05 10.08
N ASP A 413 20.70 -16.20 9.39
CA ASP A 413 20.49 -16.29 7.94
C ASP A 413 19.01 -16.44 7.64
N LEU A 414 18.48 -15.55 6.83
CA LEU A 414 17.08 -15.58 6.41
C LEU A 414 16.87 -16.23 5.04
N SER A 415 17.91 -16.66 4.36
CA SER A 415 17.86 -17.13 2.97
C SER A 415 16.92 -18.34 2.76
N GLU A 416 16.74 -19.18 3.78
CA GLU A 416 15.82 -20.31 3.70
C GLU A 416 14.36 -19.93 3.98
N VAL A 417 14.14 -18.83 4.68
CA VAL A 417 12.80 -18.34 5.07
C VAL A 417 12.26 -17.34 4.04
N MET A 418 13.16 -16.61 3.41
CA MET A 418 12.85 -15.69 2.31
C MET A 418 13.02 -16.45 1.00
N HIS A 419 11.93 -16.98 0.48
CA HIS A 419 11.93 -17.85 -0.70
C HIS A 419 12.70 -17.29 -1.89
N SER A 420 13.55 -18.11 -2.47
CA SER A 420 14.41 -17.81 -3.62
C SER A 420 13.68 -17.38 -4.91
N SER A 421 12.37 -17.58 -5.00
CA SER A 421 11.57 -17.20 -6.17
C SER A 421 11.45 -15.69 -6.36
N ASP A 422 11.47 -14.91 -5.29
CA ASP A 422 11.28 -13.45 -5.37
C ASP A 422 12.59 -12.72 -5.67
N TRP A 423 13.73 -13.31 -5.32
CA TRP A 423 15.07 -12.78 -5.60
C TRP A 423 15.50 -12.89 -7.06
N ALA A 424 15.31 -14.05 -7.63
CA ALA A 424 15.69 -14.32 -9.02
C ALA A 424 14.91 -13.43 -10.00
N ARG A 425 13.64 -13.15 -9.70
CA ARG A 425 12.78 -12.31 -10.55
C ARG A 425 13.17 -10.83 -10.58
N THR A 426 13.66 -10.29 -9.46
CA THR A 426 13.93 -8.86 -9.36
C THR A 426 15.35 -8.50 -9.83
N GLU A 427 16.36 -9.31 -9.58
CA GLU A 427 17.75 -8.99 -9.91
C GLU A 427 18.20 -9.44 -11.30
N GLU A 428 17.81 -10.62 -11.77
CA GLU A 428 18.05 -11.01 -13.16
C GLU A 428 17.41 -10.01 -14.12
N PHE A 429 16.20 -9.57 -13.79
CA PHE A 429 15.45 -8.58 -14.55
C PHE A 429 16.14 -7.20 -14.54
N VAL A 430 16.57 -6.69 -13.38
CA VAL A 430 17.29 -5.41 -13.26
C VAL A 430 18.69 -5.45 -13.90
N GLN A 431 19.38 -6.61 -13.86
CA GLN A 431 20.68 -6.77 -14.52
C GLN A 431 20.54 -6.97 -16.03
N GLU A 432 19.50 -7.62 -16.50
CA GLU A 432 19.22 -7.77 -17.93
C GLU A 432 18.82 -6.44 -18.57
N LEU A 433 18.03 -5.61 -17.86
CA LEU A 433 17.73 -4.23 -18.26
C LEU A 433 18.98 -3.34 -18.34
N ARG A 434 19.96 -3.53 -17.45
CA ARG A 434 21.23 -2.78 -17.48
C ARG A 434 22.15 -3.23 -18.61
N LYS A 435 22.05 -4.48 -19.06
CA LYS A 435 22.87 -5.02 -20.15
C LYS A 435 22.35 -4.64 -21.55
N GLN A 436 21.06 -4.36 -21.69
CA GLN A 436 20.43 -4.03 -22.98
C GLN A 436 20.49 -2.54 -23.36
N HIS A 437 20.95 -1.66 -22.45
CA HIS A 437 21.04 -0.22 -22.72
C HIS A 437 22.36 0.26 -23.34
N VAL A 438 23.16 -0.65 -23.92
CA VAL A 438 24.34 -0.26 -24.72
C VAL A 438 24.09 -0.66 -26.16
N ASP A 439 24.01 0.39 -27.00
CA ASP A 439 23.97 0.36 -28.47
C ASP A 439 22.63 0.06 -29.15
N SER A 440 21.84 1.12 -29.39
CA SER A 440 21.33 1.42 -30.74
C SER A 440 20.69 2.81 -30.77
N ALA A 441 21.44 3.79 -31.22
CA ALA A 441 20.88 5.00 -31.80
C ALA A 441 20.46 4.66 -33.22
N GLU A 442 19.16 4.72 -33.49
CA GLU A 442 18.45 4.90 -34.76
C GLU A 442 17.20 4.02 -34.82
N ASP A 443 16.09 4.48 -34.25
CA ASP A 443 14.79 4.55 -34.90
C ASP A 443 13.78 5.25 -33.99
N LYS A 444 13.54 6.54 -34.21
CA LYS A 444 12.52 7.31 -33.52
C LYS A 444 11.13 7.10 -34.15
N SER A 445 10.70 5.89 -34.35
CA SER A 445 9.37 5.60 -34.85
C SER A 445 8.62 4.69 -33.89
N PHE A 446 7.55 5.27 -33.33
CA PHE A 446 6.53 4.62 -32.52
C PHE A 446 6.91 4.23 -31.08
N LEU A 447 6.01 4.66 -30.14
CA LEU A 447 5.81 4.15 -28.77
C LEU A 447 6.83 3.06 -28.41
N ASN A 448 7.70 3.32 -27.45
CA ASN A 448 8.60 2.29 -26.97
C ASN A 448 7.77 1.11 -26.46
N SER A 449 7.46 0.17 -27.36
CA SER A 449 6.59 -0.99 -27.10
C SER A 449 7.10 -1.80 -25.92
N GLU A 450 8.41 -1.74 -25.70
CA GLU A 450 9.10 -2.42 -24.59
C GLU A 450 8.78 -1.73 -23.26
N GLU A 451 8.88 -0.40 -23.15
CA GLU A 451 8.52 0.33 -21.92
C GLU A 451 7.03 0.17 -21.59
N MET A 452 6.16 0.15 -22.58
CA MET A 452 4.74 -0.09 -22.42
C MET A 452 4.47 -1.51 -21.89
N LEU A 453 5.18 -2.52 -22.41
CA LEU A 453 5.06 -3.91 -21.96
C LEU A 453 5.62 -4.10 -20.54
N GLU A 454 6.74 -3.44 -20.22
CA GLU A 454 7.29 -3.45 -18.85
C GLU A 454 6.33 -2.82 -17.85
N THR A 455 5.73 -1.69 -18.19
CA THR A 455 4.70 -1.05 -17.33
C THR A 455 3.53 -2.00 -17.08
N LEU A 456 3.08 -2.74 -18.09
CA LEU A 456 2.02 -3.73 -17.91
C LEU A 456 2.48 -4.91 -17.05
N ARG A 457 3.73 -5.38 -17.25
CA ARG A 457 4.33 -6.45 -16.44
C ARG A 457 4.38 -6.06 -14.96
N ASP A 458 4.84 -4.85 -14.66
CA ASP A 458 4.86 -4.33 -13.29
C ASP A 458 3.45 -4.31 -12.68
N LEU A 459 2.44 -3.82 -13.42
CA LEU A 459 1.06 -3.79 -12.92
C LEU A 459 0.49 -5.19 -12.71
N ILE A 460 0.75 -6.15 -13.60
CA ILE A 460 0.28 -7.53 -13.46
C ILE A 460 0.92 -8.21 -12.25
N SER A 461 2.18 -7.88 -11.91
CA SER A 461 2.87 -8.48 -10.77
C SER A 461 2.20 -8.18 -9.41
N PHE A 462 1.44 -7.09 -9.30
CA PHE A 462 0.67 -6.80 -8.09
C PHE A 462 -0.56 -7.71 -8.01
N GLN A 463 -0.61 -8.55 -6.95
CA GLN A 463 -1.78 -9.38 -6.63
C GLN A 463 -2.90 -8.53 -6.02
N SER A 464 -3.41 -7.58 -6.80
CA SER A 464 -4.41 -6.61 -6.35
C SER A 464 -5.83 -7.21 -6.33
N VAL A 465 -6.00 -8.35 -5.67
CA VAL A 465 -7.29 -9.03 -5.51
C VAL A 465 -8.17 -8.24 -4.55
N SER A 466 -9.40 -7.90 -4.96
CA SER A 466 -10.34 -7.13 -4.13
C SER A 466 -11.39 -8.00 -3.43
N GLN A 467 -11.64 -9.21 -3.90
CA GLN A 467 -12.64 -10.11 -3.32
C GLN A 467 -12.03 -10.94 -2.19
N ASN A 468 -12.46 -10.71 -0.93
CA ASN A 468 -11.97 -11.39 0.27
C ASN A 468 -10.43 -11.42 0.34
N PRO A 469 -9.75 -10.27 0.20
CA PRO A 469 -8.31 -10.24 0.14
C PRO A 469 -7.69 -10.61 1.50
N ASP A 470 -6.61 -11.35 1.47
CA ASP A 470 -5.73 -11.48 2.62
C ASP A 470 -4.89 -10.20 2.84
N THR A 471 -4.09 -10.17 3.91
CA THR A 471 -3.27 -8.99 4.21
C THR A 471 -2.27 -8.67 3.10
N ALA A 472 -1.63 -9.68 2.50
CA ALA A 472 -0.65 -9.46 1.43
C ALA A 472 -1.32 -8.85 0.18
N GLN A 473 -2.49 -9.35 -0.18
CA GLN A 473 -3.29 -8.83 -1.30
C GLN A 473 -3.80 -7.41 -1.03
N GLN A 474 -4.19 -7.09 0.21
CA GLN A 474 -4.54 -5.71 0.60
C GLN A 474 -3.35 -4.76 0.43
N LEU A 475 -2.16 -5.16 0.86
CA LEU A 475 -0.94 -4.39 0.69
C LEU A 475 -0.56 -4.29 -0.79
N ALA A 476 -0.66 -5.37 -1.56
CA ALA A 476 -0.38 -5.38 -3.00
C ALA A 476 -1.31 -4.42 -3.77
N SER A 477 -2.60 -4.37 -3.44
CA SER A 477 -3.56 -3.42 -4.01
C SER A 477 -3.15 -1.97 -3.75
N ARG A 478 -2.74 -1.64 -2.53
CA ARG A 478 -2.26 -0.30 -2.16
C ARG A 478 -0.94 0.06 -2.85
N ARG A 479 -0.01 -0.90 -2.99
CA ARG A 479 1.23 -0.71 -3.75
C ARG A 479 0.94 -0.46 -5.23
N CYS A 480 0.00 -1.20 -5.82
CA CYS A 480 -0.44 -0.98 -7.21
C CYS A 480 -0.94 0.46 -7.40
N ALA A 481 -1.81 0.95 -6.50
CA ALA A 481 -2.29 2.34 -6.53
C ALA A 481 -1.14 3.36 -6.40
N SER A 482 -0.22 3.15 -5.46
CA SER A 482 0.97 4.02 -5.30
C SER A 482 1.90 3.96 -6.51
N HIS A 483 2.04 2.80 -7.15
CA HIS A 483 2.81 2.65 -8.38
C HIS A 483 2.17 3.43 -9.54
N LEU A 484 0.84 3.34 -9.72
CA LEU A 484 0.10 4.14 -10.70
C LEU A 484 0.30 5.64 -10.47
N GLN A 485 0.24 6.12 -9.23
CA GLN A 485 0.52 7.52 -8.92
C GLN A 485 1.92 7.94 -9.37
N LYS A 486 2.94 7.10 -9.10
CA LYS A 486 4.33 7.35 -9.53
C LYS A 486 4.46 7.37 -11.05
N LEU A 487 3.78 6.46 -11.75
CA LEU A 487 3.75 6.43 -13.22
C LEU A 487 3.12 7.71 -13.78
N PHE A 488 2.00 8.16 -13.23
CA PHE A 488 1.36 9.40 -13.66
C PHE A 488 2.28 10.61 -13.50
N VAL A 489 2.99 10.71 -12.38
CA VAL A 489 4.00 11.77 -12.15
C VAL A 489 5.16 11.63 -13.17
N LYS A 490 5.70 10.42 -13.34
CA LYS A 490 6.77 10.14 -14.31
C LYS A 490 6.40 10.58 -15.73
N PHE A 491 5.15 10.37 -16.12
CA PHE A 491 4.65 10.68 -17.46
C PHE A 491 4.12 12.10 -17.63
N GLY A 492 4.33 12.98 -16.63
CA GLY A 492 4.08 14.41 -16.76
C GLY A 492 2.65 14.83 -16.43
N ALA A 493 1.92 14.08 -15.63
CA ALA A 493 0.66 14.53 -15.09
C ALA A 493 0.84 15.86 -14.33
N SER A 494 0.00 16.84 -14.62
CA SER A 494 0.01 18.11 -13.91
C SER A 494 -0.44 17.99 -12.46
N LYS A 495 -1.17 16.93 -12.15
CA LYS A 495 -1.57 16.49 -10.81
C LYS A 495 -1.76 14.97 -10.79
N ALA A 496 -1.25 14.32 -9.76
CA ALA A 496 -1.44 12.89 -9.51
C ALA A 496 -1.55 12.66 -8.00
N THR A 497 -2.62 11.98 -7.57
CA THR A 497 -2.86 11.72 -6.14
C THR A 497 -3.72 10.48 -5.94
N LEU A 498 -3.67 9.90 -4.77
CA LEU A 498 -4.57 8.83 -4.36
C LEU A 498 -5.74 9.44 -3.58
N LEU A 499 -6.97 9.17 -4.04
CA LEU A 499 -8.19 9.61 -3.38
C LEU A 499 -8.62 8.51 -2.41
N PRO A 500 -8.70 8.80 -1.11
CA PRO A 500 -9.13 7.80 -0.13
C PRO A 500 -10.60 7.43 -0.35
N VAL A 501 -10.90 6.16 -0.23
CA VAL A 501 -12.26 5.61 -0.20
C VAL A 501 -12.62 5.28 1.24
N GLN A 502 -13.86 5.49 1.64
CA GLN A 502 -14.34 5.24 3.00
C GLN A 502 -14.11 3.77 3.42
N ASP A 503 -14.15 3.52 4.72
CA ASP A 503 -14.02 2.19 5.34
C ASP A 503 -12.73 1.43 5.00
N GLY A 504 -11.63 2.17 4.75
CA GLY A 504 -10.33 1.56 4.45
C GLY A 504 -10.26 0.80 3.12
N LYS A 505 -11.24 0.98 2.24
CA LYS A 505 -11.24 0.39 0.89
C LYS A 505 -10.09 0.90 0.04
N ASN A 506 -9.80 0.18 -1.04
CA ASN A 506 -8.70 0.56 -1.94
C ASN A 506 -8.89 1.97 -2.52
N PRO A 507 -7.85 2.81 -2.57
CA PRO A 507 -7.97 4.18 -3.03
C PRO A 507 -8.20 4.26 -4.55
N VAL A 508 -8.75 5.39 -4.99
CA VAL A 508 -8.82 5.72 -6.42
C VAL A 508 -7.56 6.47 -6.82
N ALA A 509 -6.83 5.97 -7.80
CA ALA A 509 -5.69 6.66 -8.38
C ALA A 509 -6.18 7.71 -9.38
N PHE A 510 -5.87 8.96 -9.11
CA PHE A 510 -6.28 10.12 -9.91
C PHE A 510 -5.09 10.76 -10.59
N ALA A 511 -5.26 11.15 -11.87
CA ALA A 511 -4.30 11.98 -12.57
C ALA A 511 -4.99 12.98 -13.53
N LEU A 512 -4.37 14.14 -13.70
CA LEU A 512 -4.77 15.14 -14.69
C LEU A 512 -3.60 15.46 -15.62
N PHE A 513 -3.74 15.15 -16.89
CA PHE A 513 -2.85 15.59 -17.96
C PHE A 513 -3.46 16.78 -18.70
N LYS A 514 -2.77 17.91 -18.68
CA LYS A 514 -3.27 19.15 -19.27
C LYS A 514 -2.97 19.24 -20.75
N GLY A 515 -4.00 19.44 -21.56
CA GLY A 515 -3.89 19.76 -22.97
C GLY A 515 -3.48 21.21 -23.23
N LYS A 516 -3.06 21.48 -24.46
CA LYS A 516 -2.61 22.81 -24.92
C LYS A 516 -3.63 23.55 -25.79
N GLY A 517 -4.74 22.91 -26.15
CA GLY A 517 -5.79 23.49 -26.98
C GLY A 517 -6.41 24.74 -26.35
N VAL A 518 -6.88 25.66 -27.20
CA VAL A 518 -7.52 26.91 -26.73
C VAL A 518 -8.93 26.64 -26.21
N ASN A 519 -9.70 25.78 -26.91
CA ASN A 519 -11.08 25.38 -26.54
C ASN A 519 -11.08 23.91 -26.15
N LYS A 520 -10.23 23.53 -25.22
CA LYS A 520 -10.02 22.16 -24.81
C LYS A 520 -11.21 21.58 -24.10
N LYS A 521 -11.54 20.36 -24.45
CA LYS A 521 -12.46 19.49 -23.74
C LYS A 521 -11.75 18.84 -22.56
N ARG A 522 -12.54 18.29 -21.63
CA ARG A 522 -12.04 17.44 -20.57
C ARG A 522 -12.61 16.02 -20.73
N VAL A 523 -11.73 15.11 -21.08
CA VAL A 523 -12.05 13.69 -21.27
C VAL A 523 -11.61 12.92 -20.03
N LEU A 524 -12.50 12.16 -19.45
CA LEU A 524 -12.21 11.28 -18.33
C LEU A 524 -12.04 9.84 -18.83
N TRP A 525 -10.91 9.23 -18.54
CA TRP A 525 -10.69 7.80 -18.66
C TRP A 525 -10.96 7.12 -17.33
N TYR A 526 -11.94 6.22 -17.30
CA TYR A 526 -12.20 5.35 -16.17
C TYR A 526 -11.60 3.97 -16.41
N GLY A 527 -11.01 3.37 -15.36
CA GLY A 527 -10.53 2.00 -15.34
C GLY A 527 -10.36 1.51 -13.91
N HIS A 528 -9.90 0.27 -13.74
CA HIS A 528 -9.60 -0.29 -12.42
C HIS A 528 -8.29 -1.06 -12.41
N TYR A 529 -7.69 -1.17 -11.22
CA TYR A 529 -6.44 -1.89 -11.02
C TYR A 529 -6.60 -3.15 -10.16
N ASP A 530 -7.77 -3.34 -9.56
CA ASP A 530 -8.09 -4.60 -8.88
C ASP A 530 -8.44 -5.70 -9.88
N VAL A 531 -8.38 -6.92 -9.40
CA VAL A 531 -8.60 -8.14 -10.18
C VAL A 531 -9.32 -9.20 -9.35
N VAL A 532 -9.99 -10.14 -9.99
CA VAL A 532 -10.46 -11.38 -9.34
C VAL A 532 -9.29 -12.31 -9.04
N SER A 533 -9.49 -13.26 -8.13
CA SER A 533 -8.45 -14.24 -7.74
C SER A 533 -7.98 -15.09 -8.93
N GLY A 534 -6.70 -15.47 -8.93
CA GLY A 534 -6.12 -16.45 -9.83
C GLY A 534 -5.83 -17.77 -9.10
N ASN A 535 -6.40 -18.88 -9.55
CA ASN A 535 -6.10 -20.20 -8.99
C ASN A 535 -4.85 -20.77 -9.67
N GLN A 536 -3.70 -20.67 -9.03
CA GLN A 536 -2.40 -21.11 -9.58
C GLN A 536 -2.39 -22.57 -10.08
N TYR A 537 -3.22 -23.45 -9.53
CA TYR A 537 -3.28 -24.86 -9.97
C TYR A 537 -4.01 -25.08 -11.29
N ARG A 538 -4.76 -24.09 -11.79
CA ARG A 538 -5.51 -24.18 -13.04
C ARG A 538 -4.90 -23.36 -14.16
N TRP A 539 -3.98 -22.45 -13.82
CA TRP A 539 -3.27 -21.64 -14.81
C TRP A 539 -2.09 -22.41 -15.39
N LEU A 540 -1.82 -22.22 -16.68
CA LEU A 540 -0.66 -22.80 -17.38
C LEU A 540 0.64 -22.09 -16.99
N THR A 541 0.55 -20.82 -16.59
CA THR A 541 1.65 -19.97 -16.10
C THR A 541 1.21 -19.32 -14.81
N ASP A 542 2.12 -18.71 -14.05
CA ASP A 542 1.75 -17.91 -12.89
C ASP A 542 0.82 -16.74 -13.32
N PRO A 543 -0.40 -16.62 -12.75
CA PRO A 543 -1.36 -15.57 -13.13
C PRO A 543 -0.83 -14.15 -12.93
N PHE A 544 0.12 -13.94 -12.03
CA PHE A 544 0.71 -12.64 -11.71
C PHE A 544 2.10 -12.41 -12.35
N SER A 545 2.48 -13.25 -13.30
CA SER A 545 3.68 -13.12 -14.10
C SER A 545 3.31 -12.99 -15.58
N LEU A 546 3.39 -11.77 -16.13
CA LEU A 546 3.03 -11.53 -17.53
C LEU A 546 3.91 -12.35 -18.47
N THR A 547 3.29 -13.17 -19.30
CA THR A 547 3.95 -13.94 -20.34
C THR A 547 3.41 -13.56 -21.73
N CYS A 548 4.26 -13.61 -22.75
CA CYS A 548 3.87 -13.33 -24.13
C CYS A 548 4.13 -14.57 -24.99
N GLU A 549 3.09 -15.07 -25.66
CA GLU A 549 3.19 -16.25 -26.50
C GLU A 549 2.18 -16.18 -27.65
N ASN A 550 2.62 -16.53 -28.87
CA ASN A 550 1.76 -16.63 -30.06
C ASN A 550 0.92 -15.36 -30.35
N GLY A 551 1.46 -14.16 -30.06
CA GLY A 551 0.77 -12.89 -30.31
C GLY A 551 -0.22 -12.50 -29.21
N PHE A 552 -0.24 -13.22 -28.09
CA PHE A 552 -1.06 -12.93 -26.92
C PHE A 552 -0.21 -12.67 -25.68
N MET A 553 -0.66 -11.75 -24.85
CA MET A 553 -0.19 -11.53 -23.48
C MET A 553 -1.09 -12.33 -22.55
N LYS A 554 -0.50 -13.03 -21.57
CA LYS A 554 -1.22 -13.87 -20.58
C LYS A 554 -0.88 -13.38 -19.17
N GLY A 555 -1.90 -13.20 -18.34
CA GLY A 555 -1.78 -12.77 -16.95
C GLY A 555 -3.09 -12.27 -16.40
N ARG A 556 -3.33 -12.38 -15.10
CA ARG A 556 -4.55 -11.89 -14.44
C ARG A 556 -4.62 -10.36 -14.50
N GLY A 557 -5.69 -9.83 -15.07
CA GLY A 557 -5.89 -8.39 -15.28
C GLY A 557 -5.38 -7.88 -16.63
N VAL A 558 -4.83 -8.76 -17.49
CA VAL A 558 -4.28 -8.32 -18.77
C VAL A 558 -5.35 -7.80 -19.72
N SER A 559 -6.55 -8.39 -19.71
CA SER A 559 -7.73 -7.92 -20.46
C SER A 559 -8.66 -7.09 -19.57
N ASP A 560 -8.82 -7.47 -18.32
CA ASP A 560 -9.72 -6.85 -17.35
C ASP A 560 -8.99 -6.44 -16.05
N ASN A 561 -8.45 -5.22 -15.95
CA ASN A 561 -8.53 -4.05 -16.82
C ASN A 561 -7.17 -3.34 -17.00
N LYS A 562 -6.06 -3.95 -16.46
CA LYS A 562 -4.71 -3.33 -16.44
C LYS A 562 -4.15 -3.10 -17.85
N GLY A 563 -4.41 -4.00 -18.80
CA GLY A 563 -3.99 -3.84 -20.19
C GLY A 563 -4.61 -2.61 -20.87
N PRO A 564 -5.94 -2.49 -20.94
CA PRO A 564 -6.63 -1.31 -21.46
C PRO A 564 -6.21 -0.01 -20.78
N LEU A 565 -6.01 -0.03 -19.46
CA LEU A 565 -5.51 1.12 -18.70
C LEU A 565 -4.13 1.58 -19.20
N VAL A 566 -3.19 0.65 -19.40
CA VAL A 566 -1.85 0.96 -19.92
C VAL A 566 -1.95 1.51 -21.34
N ALA A 567 -2.79 0.92 -22.21
CA ALA A 567 -2.99 1.42 -23.56
C ALA A 567 -3.50 2.88 -23.57
N ALA A 568 -4.47 3.20 -22.71
CA ALA A 568 -4.96 4.57 -22.58
C ALA A 568 -3.91 5.54 -22.01
N LEU A 569 -3.14 5.10 -21.02
CA LEU A 569 -2.07 5.93 -20.45
C LEU A 569 -1.00 6.25 -21.49
N TYR A 570 -0.53 5.25 -22.23
CA TYR A 570 0.49 5.46 -23.25
C TYR A 570 0.02 6.23 -24.46
N SER A 571 -1.28 6.23 -24.77
CA SER A 571 -1.84 7.14 -25.78
C SER A 571 -1.66 8.62 -25.39
N VAL A 572 -1.83 8.94 -24.11
CA VAL A 572 -1.60 10.28 -23.58
C VAL A 572 -0.10 10.61 -23.49
N VAL A 573 0.72 9.67 -23.05
CA VAL A 573 2.20 9.82 -23.03
C VAL A 573 2.74 10.13 -24.40
N TYR A 574 2.28 9.40 -25.42
CA TYR A 574 2.63 9.62 -26.82
C TYR A 574 2.33 11.04 -27.30
N LEU A 575 1.14 11.55 -26.94
CA LEU A 575 0.74 12.92 -27.31
C LEU A 575 1.55 13.98 -26.55
N ILE A 576 1.87 13.75 -25.28
CA ILE A 576 2.68 14.68 -24.45
C ILE A 576 4.11 14.75 -25.00
N GLN A 577 4.75 13.63 -25.26
CA GLN A 577 6.13 13.57 -25.76
C GLN A 577 6.30 14.29 -27.10
N ARG A 578 5.23 14.35 -27.90
CA ARG A 578 5.21 15.04 -29.20
C ARG A 578 4.65 16.45 -29.12
N ASP A 579 4.32 16.91 -27.93
CA ASP A 579 3.72 18.25 -27.73
C ASP A 579 2.35 18.41 -28.43
N GLN A 580 1.59 17.32 -28.57
CA GLN A 580 0.36 17.23 -29.36
C GLN A 580 -0.92 17.03 -28.57
N LEU A 581 -0.85 16.91 -27.24
CA LEU A 581 -2.05 16.77 -26.43
C LEU A 581 -2.86 18.09 -26.45
N LEU A 582 -4.06 18.06 -27.05
CA LEU A 582 -4.92 19.24 -27.19
C LEU A 582 -5.92 19.36 -26.06
N ASN A 583 -6.57 18.27 -25.65
CA ASN A 583 -7.61 18.19 -24.64
C ASN A 583 -7.04 17.82 -23.26
N ASP A 584 -7.71 18.22 -22.17
CA ASP A 584 -7.39 17.73 -20.83
C ASP A 584 -7.82 16.27 -20.71
N VAL A 585 -6.94 15.38 -20.21
CA VAL A 585 -7.28 13.98 -19.95
C VAL A 585 -7.15 13.69 -18.45
N VAL A 586 -8.24 13.21 -17.87
CA VAL A 586 -8.33 12.81 -16.47
C VAL A 586 -8.34 11.30 -16.39
N PHE A 587 -7.46 10.71 -15.59
CA PHE A 587 -7.53 9.31 -15.21
C PHE A 587 -8.19 9.17 -13.84
N LEU A 588 -9.17 8.29 -13.75
CA LEU A 588 -9.87 7.90 -12.54
C LEU A 588 -9.86 6.37 -12.48
N VAL A 589 -8.92 5.80 -11.70
CA VAL A 589 -8.63 4.37 -11.70
C VAL A 589 -8.89 3.81 -10.31
N GLU A 590 -9.97 3.02 -10.16
CA GLU A 590 -10.36 2.46 -8.87
C GLU A 590 -9.71 1.11 -8.56
N GLY A 591 -9.84 0.65 -7.32
CA GLY A 591 -9.27 -0.61 -6.84
C GLY A 591 -10.28 -1.54 -6.18
N SER A 592 -11.58 -1.41 -6.51
CA SER A 592 -12.64 -2.22 -5.93
C SER A 592 -13.81 -2.45 -6.90
N GLU A 593 -13.56 -2.39 -8.22
CA GLU A 593 -14.57 -2.58 -9.27
C GLU A 593 -15.16 -3.99 -9.20
N GLU A 594 -14.33 -5.01 -9.06
CA GLU A 594 -14.68 -6.43 -9.04
C GLU A 594 -15.62 -6.84 -7.89
N ILE A 595 -15.79 -5.95 -6.93
CA ILE A 595 -16.74 -6.12 -5.80
C ILE A 595 -17.86 -5.08 -5.81
N GLY A 596 -18.07 -4.37 -6.94
CA GLY A 596 -19.18 -3.45 -7.16
C GLY A 596 -18.90 -1.99 -6.82
N SER A 597 -17.65 -1.55 -6.89
CA SER A 597 -17.20 -0.14 -6.73
C SER A 597 -17.66 0.54 -5.42
N PRO A 598 -17.58 -0.11 -4.26
CA PRO A 598 -18.06 0.46 -3.00
C PRO A 598 -17.28 1.74 -2.65
N GLY A 599 -18.02 2.84 -2.47
CA GLY A 599 -17.47 4.15 -2.08
C GLY A 599 -16.91 5.01 -3.22
N LEU A 600 -16.83 4.51 -4.47
CA LEU A 600 -16.38 5.31 -5.62
C LEU A 600 -17.21 6.58 -5.80
N ALA A 601 -18.54 6.45 -5.72
CA ALA A 601 -19.45 7.58 -5.88
C ALA A 601 -19.16 8.70 -4.87
N GLN A 602 -18.95 8.35 -3.59
CA GLN A 602 -18.63 9.31 -2.54
C GLN A 602 -17.24 9.93 -2.76
N ALA A 603 -16.24 9.13 -3.12
CA ALA A 603 -14.91 9.62 -3.44
C ALA A 603 -14.93 10.64 -4.60
N CYS A 604 -15.77 10.41 -5.61
CA CYS A 604 -15.98 11.38 -6.71
C CYS A 604 -16.64 12.68 -6.22
N VAL A 605 -17.64 12.59 -5.34
CA VAL A 605 -18.31 13.78 -4.77
C VAL A 605 -17.33 14.58 -3.93
N ASP A 606 -16.61 13.95 -3.04
CA ASP A 606 -15.66 14.59 -2.11
C ASP A 606 -14.49 15.27 -2.84
N ASN A 607 -14.15 14.77 -4.03
CA ASN A 607 -13.04 15.28 -4.84
C ASN A 607 -13.48 15.96 -6.14
N ARG A 608 -14.73 16.47 -6.18
CA ARG A 608 -15.30 17.07 -7.40
C ARG A 608 -14.48 18.21 -7.96
N ASP A 609 -13.92 19.07 -7.10
CA ASP A 609 -13.06 20.19 -7.51
C ASP A 609 -11.78 19.72 -8.21
N LEU A 610 -11.26 18.58 -7.78
CA LEU A 610 -10.07 17.98 -8.34
C LEU A 610 -10.34 17.31 -9.69
N ILE A 611 -11.41 16.52 -9.78
CA ILE A 611 -11.84 15.84 -11.01
C ILE A 611 -12.25 16.89 -12.07
N GLY A 612 -12.91 17.96 -11.63
CA GLY A 612 -13.39 19.07 -12.46
C GLY A 612 -14.91 19.09 -12.55
N HIS A 613 -15.48 20.29 -12.50
CA HIS A 613 -16.94 20.49 -12.55
C HIS A 613 -17.56 20.19 -13.91
N GLN A 614 -16.78 20.33 -14.98
CA GLN A 614 -17.19 20.04 -16.35
C GLN A 614 -16.32 18.91 -16.90
N ILE A 615 -16.95 17.77 -17.15
CA ILE A 615 -16.42 16.66 -17.93
C ILE A 615 -17.23 16.61 -19.21
N ASP A 616 -16.60 16.51 -20.36
CA ASP A 616 -17.28 16.45 -21.65
C ASP A 616 -17.60 15.00 -22.05
N TRP A 617 -16.68 14.08 -21.75
CA TRP A 617 -16.81 12.65 -22.11
C TRP A 617 -16.20 11.75 -21.05
N ILE A 618 -16.83 10.59 -20.81
CA ILE A 618 -16.30 9.50 -19.99
C ILE A 618 -15.97 8.33 -20.88
N PHE A 619 -14.72 7.91 -20.93
CA PHE A 619 -14.27 6.74 -21.68
C PHE A 619 -13.91 5.61 -20.74
N LEU A 620 -14.22 4.38 -21.15
CA LEU A 620 -13.81 3.17 -20.45
C LEU A 620 -13.62 2.02 -21.44
N SER A 621 -12.86 1.01 -21.02
CA SER A 621 -12.64 -0.22 -21.75
C SER A 621 -12.77 -1.39 -20.78
N ASN A 622 -13.96 -1.91 -20.62
CA ASN A 622 -14.26 -3.03 -19.73
C ASN A 622 -15.29 -3.97 -20.40
N SER A 623 -15.03 -4.30 -21.66
CA SER A 623 -15.81 -5.23 -22.47
C SER A 623 -14.96 -5.82 -23.58
N THR A 624 -15.51 -6.78 -24.33
CA THR A 624 -14.80 -7.52 -25.38
C THR A 624 -15.52 -7.42 -26.71
N TRP A 625 -14.80 -7.67 -27.79
CA TRP A 625 -15.43 -7.93 -29.09
C TRP A 625 -16.21 -9.22 -29.05
N VAL A 626 -17.25 -9.30 -29.86
CA VAL A 626 -18.11 -10.50 -29.92
C VAL A 626 -17.41 -11.69 -30.60
N ASP A 627 -16.36 -11.41 -31.37
CA ASP A 627 -15.52 -12.41 -32.05
C ASP A 627 -14.05 -11.96 -32.09
N GLN A 628 -13.22 -12.66 -32.85
CA GLN A 628 -11.76 -12.39 -32.96
C GLN A 628 -11.37 -11.48 -34.13
N GLU A 629 -12.33 -11.13 -35.03
CA GLU A 629 -12.02 -10.50 -36.31
C GLU A 629 -12.67 -9.14 -36.51
N ASN A 630 -13.81 -8.89 -35.88
CA ASN A 630 -14.61 -7.71 -36.13
C ASN A 630 -14.55 -6.73 -34.97
N PRO A 631 -13.98 -5.52 -35.17
CA PRO A 631 -13.96 -4.52 -34.12
C PRO A 631 -15.37 -4.18 -33.67
N CYS A 632 -15.54 -3.97 -32.35
CA CYS A 632 -16.82 -3.65 -31.77
C CYS A 632 -16.80 -2.32 -31.02
N LEU A 633 -17.94 -1.66 -30.94
CA LEU A 633 -18.23 -0.56 -30.02
C LEU A 633 -19.45 -0.91 -29.19
N ASN A 634 -19.27 -0.99 -27.89
CA ASN A 634 -20.36 -1.32 -26.98
C ASN A 634 -21.16 -0.06 -26.61
N TYR A 635 -22.49 -0.10 -26.74
CA TYR A 635 -23.36 1.01 -26.38
C TYR A 635 -24.47 0.64 -25.39
N GLY A 636 -24.41 -0.56 -24.77
CA GLY A 636 -25.43 -0.97 -23.80
C GLY A 636 -25.00 -2.17 -22.97
N LEU A 637 -25.31 -2.09 -21.67
CA LEU A 637 -25.06 -3.12 -20.66
C LEU A 637 -26.36 -3.37 -19.88
N ARG A 638 -26.56 -4.61 -19.44
CA ARG A 638 -27.60 -4.90 -18.48
C ARG A 638 -27.20 -4.44 -17.09
N GLY A 639 -28.20 -4.11 -16.25
CA GLY A 639 -28.01 -3.95 -14.82
C GLY A 639 -27.95 -5.30 -14.10
N VAL A 640 -27.62 -5.28 -12.81
CA VAL A 640 -27.61 -6.49 -11.98
C VAL A 640 -28.14 -6.19 -10.58
N ILE A 641 -28.85 -7.16 -10.00
CA ILE A 641 -29.12 -7.27 -8.56
C ILE A 641 -28.69 -8.66 -8.16
N ASN A 642 -27.64 -8.79 -7.35
CA ASN A 642 -27.26 -10.04 -6.72
C ASN A 642 -27.80 -10.05 -5.29
N ALA A 643 -28.60 -11.06 -4.95
CA ALA A 643 -29.22 -11.18 -3.64
C ALA A 643 -28.99 -12.56 -3.04
N GLN A 644 -28.92 -12.60 -1.72
CA GLN A 644 -28.94 -13.82 -0.92
C GLN A 644 -30.28 -13.91 -0.19
N ILE A 645 -30.90 -15.07 -0.29
CA ILE A 645 -32.15 -15.41 0.37
C ILE A 645 -31.83 -16.50 1.38
N THR A 646 -31.94 -16.17 2.66
CA THR A 646 -31.62 -17.09 3.76
C THR A 646 -32.89 -17.41 4.55
N VAL A 647 -33.13 -18.67 4.78
CA VAL A 647 -34.14 -19.16 5.73
C VAL A 647 -33.42 -19.90 6.84
N TRP A 648 -33.72 -19.53 8.12
CA TRP A 648 -33.13 -20.21 9.28
C TRP A 648 -34.16 -20.47 10.36
N GLY A 649 -33.92 -21.50 11.16
CA GLY A 649 -34.71 -21.86 12.33
C GLY A 649 -33.96 -21.60 13.63
N GLU A 650 -34.70 -21.50 14.73
CA GLU A 650 -34.11 -21.34 16.07
C GLU A 650 -33.40 -22.59 16.60
N GLN A 651 -33.73 -23.76 16.05
CA GLN A 651 -33.11 -25.03 16.47
C GLN A 651 -31.80 -25.26 15.74
N PRO A 652 -30.78 -25.80 16.44
CA PRO A 652 -29.52 -26.17 15.80
C PRO A 652 -29.72 -27.29 14.74
N ASP A 653 -28.66 -27.67 14.04
CA ASP A 653 -28.68 -28.82 13.15
C ASP A 653 -29.17 -30.09 13.86
N ARG A 654 -30.06 -30.87 13.24
CA ARG A 654 -30.76 -32.01 13.86
C ARG A 654 -30.69 -33.29 13.02
N HIS A 655 -30.82 -34.39 13.65
CA HIS A 655 -30.81 -35.70 12.97
C HIS A 655 -32.18 -35.99 12.33
N SER A 656 -32.24 -36.20 11.01
CA SER A 656 -33.49 -36.40 10.26
C SER A 656 -34.30 -37.61 10.69
N GLY A 657 -33.66 -38.70 11.19
CA GLY A 657 -34.32 -39.89 11.72
C GLY A 657 -34.94 -39.68 13.10
N ILE A 658 -34.59 -38.61 13.82
CA ILE A 658 -35.12 -38.27 15.15
C ILE A 658 -36.17 -37.17 15.07
N ASP A 659 -35.83 -36.07 14.37
CA ASP A 659 -36.64 -34.85 14.37
C ASP A 659 -37.34 -34.57 13.04
N GLY A 660 -37.16 -35.42 12.03
CA GLY A 660 -37.76 -35.26 10.71
C GLY A 660 -39.30 -35.27 10.79
N GLY A 661 -39.95 -34.27 10.19
CA GLY A 661 -41.38 -34.11 10.19
C GLY A 661 -41.99 -33.48 11.44
N LEU A 662 -41.21 -33.23 12.50
CA LEU A 662 -41.72 -32.58 13.72
C LEU A 662 -41.84 -31.05 13.56
N HIS A 663 -41.00 -30.43 12.75
CA HIS A 663 -40.95 -28.99 12.51
C HIS A 663 -40.82 -28.72 11.01
N LYS A 664 -41.18 -27.51 10.58
CA LYS A 664 -40.87 -27.04 9.25
C LYS A 664 -39.38 -26.78 9.09
N GLU A 665 -38.81 -27.35 8.05
CA GLU A 665 -37.37 -27.37 7.82
C GLU A 665 -36.97 -26.15 6.96
N PRO A 666 -35.91 -25.39 7.38
CA PRO A 666 -35.48 -24.21 6.65
C PRO A 666 -35.17 -24.45 5.15
N ALA A 667 -34.49 -25.55 4.85
CA ALA A 667 -34.16 -25.94 3.48
C ALA A 667 -35.41 -26.20 2.62
N ALA A 668 -36.42 -26.88 3.18
CA ALA A 668 -37.67 -27.14 2.47
C ALA A 668 -38.49 -25.84 2.24
N ASP A 669 -38.50 -24.93 3.20
CA ASP A 669 -39.19 -23.64 3.05
C ASP A 669 -38.48 -22.77 2.02
N LEU A 670 -37.10 -22.74 2.02
CA LEU A 670 -36.35 -22.02 1.00
C LEU A 670 -36.63 -22.55 -0.42
N ILE A 671 -36.64 -23.87 -0.63
CA ILE A 671 -36.95 -24.48 -1.94
C ILE A 671 -38.35 -24.02 -2.41
N LYS A 672 -39.34 -24.00 -1.52
CA LYS A 672 -40.70 -23.53 -1.85
C LYS A 672 -40.71 -22.03 -2.23
N LEU A 673 -39.88 -21.23 -1.57
CA LEU A 673 -39.76 -19.79 -1.92
C LEU A 673 -39.13 -19.58 -3.30
N ILE A 674 -38.00 -20.25 -3.55
CA ILE A 674 -37.30 -20.13 -4.83
C ILE A 674 -38.18 -20.59 -6.00
N SER A 675 -38.94 -21.66 -5.81
CA SER A 675 -39.93 -22.10 -6.83
C SER A 675 -41.03 -21.10 -7.14
N LYS A 676 -41.18 -20.03 -6.37
CA LYS A 676 -42.13 -18.93 -6.66
C LYS A 676 -41.52 -17.78 -7.42
N LEU A 677 -40.20 -17.80 -7.66
CA LEU A 677 -39.53 -16.71 -8.40
C LEU A 677 -39.73 -16.84 -9.91
N GLN A 678 -39.91 -18.05 -10.42
CA GLN A 678 -40.10 -18.33 -11.83
C GLN A 678 -41.22 -19.37 -12.02
N ASP A 679 -41.92 -19.32 -13.16
CA ASP A 679 -42.81 -20.39 -13.61
C ASP A 679 -42.05 -21.50 -14.35
N ASP A 680 -42.77 -22.51 -14.81
CA ASP A 680 -42.20 -23.66 -15.49
C ASP A 680 -41.52 -23.32 -16.84
N ASP A 681 -41.88 -22.19 -17.44
CA ASP A 681 -41.31 -21.64 -18.67
C ASP A 681 -40.15 -20.66 -18.40
N GLY A 682 -39.78 -20.47 -17.15
CA GLY A 682 -38.68 -19.60 -16.72
C GLY A 682 -39.05 -18.10 -16.68
N LYS A 683 -40.32 -17.76 -16.76
CA LYS A 683 -40.79 -16.37 -16.62
C LYS A 683 -40.73 -15.96 -15.16
N VAL A 684 -40.12 -14.79 -14.90
CA VAL A 684 -40.01 -14.22 -13.56
C VAL A 684 -41.38 -13.78 -13.03
N LEU A 685 -41.69 -14.21 -11.81
CA LEU A 685 -43.00 -13.97 -11.19
C LEU A 685 -42.98 -12.79 -10.19
N ILE A 686 -41.90 -12.06 -10.09
CA ILE A 686 -41.82 -10.85 -9.26
C ILE A 686 -42.80 -9.81 -9.81
N PRO A 687 -43.73 -9.27 -9.00
CA PRO A 687 -44.70 -8.29 -9.47
C PRO A 687 -44.02 -7.04 -10.08
N GLY A 688 -44.59 -6.58 -11.22
CA GLY A 688 -44.04 -5.39 -11.90
C GLY A 688 -42.74 -5.61 -12.67
N PHE A 689 -42.22 -6.84 -12.70
CA PHE A 689 -40.89 -7.13 -13.30
C PHE A 689 -40.85 -6.79 -14.81
N TYR A 690 -41.92 -7.05 -15.55
CA TYR A 690 -42.01 -6.82 -17.00
C TYR A 690 -42.77 -5.54 -17.39
N ASP A 691 -43.44 -4.89 -16.43
CA ASP A 691 -44.35 -3.75 -16.73
C ASP A 691 -43.64 -2.55 -17.40
N PRO A 692 -42.37 -2.18 -17.03
CA PRO A 692 -41.74 -1.03 -17.66
C PRO A 692 -41.14 -1.32 -19.04
N LEU A 693 -41.13 -2.57 -19.50
CA LEU A 693 -40.44 -2.97 -20.72
C LEU A 693 -41.04 -2.36 -21.98
N LYS A 694 -40.17 -1.86 -22.83
CA LYS A 694 -40.49 -1.37 -24.17
C LYS A 694 -40.03 -2.37 -25.21
N GLY A 695 -40.72 -2.40 -26.34
CA GLY A 695 -40.28 -3.16 -27.51
C GLY A 695 -38.95 -2.60 -28.06
N LEU A 696 -38.13 -3.47 -28.60
CA LEU A 696 -36.89 -3.07 -29.27
C LEU A 696 -37.19 -2.15 -30.46
N SER A 697 -36.41 -1.08 -30.62
CA SER A 697 -36.53 -0.19 -31.77
C SER A 697 -36.16 -0.92 -33.07
N LYS A 698 -36.72 -0.48 -34.20
CA LYS A 698 -36.36 -1.04 -35.52
C LYS A 698 -34.86 -0.87 -35.79
N VAL A 699 -34.29 0.24 -35.41
CA VAL A 699 -32.85 0.53 -35.60
C VAL A 699 -32.00 -0.44 -34.76
N ASP A 700 -32.36 -0.68 -33.51
CA ASP A 700 -31.61 -1.64 -32.67
C ASP A 700 -31.76 -3.07 -33.19
N TYR A 701 -32.96 -3.44 -33.68
CA TYR A 701 -33.14 -4.74 -34.32
C TYR A 701 -32.23 -4.90 -35.56
N GLU A 702 -32.09 -3.86 -36.37
CA GLU A 702 -31.22 -3.86 -37.55
C GLU A 702 -29.72 -3.95 -37.15
N ARG A 703 -29.34 -3.30 -36.06
CA ARG A 703 -27.99 -3.42 -35.50
C ARG A 703 -27.68 -4.85 -35.06
N LEU A 704 -28.60 -5.48 -34.31
CA LEU A 704 -28.42 -6.88 -33.88
C LEU A 704 -28.39 -7.85 -35.05
N ASN A 705 -29.17 -7.63 -36.10
CA ASN A 705 -29.06 -8.42 -37.33
C ASN A 705 -27.69 -8.30 -38.00
N LYS A 706 -27.12 -7.08 -38.05
CA LYS A 706 -25.76 -6.89 -38.57
C LYS A 706 -24.73 -7.66 -37.76
N VAL A 707 -24.85 -7.72 -36.44
CA VAL A 707 -23.94 -8.52 -35.58
C VAL A 707 -24.04 -9.99 -35.99
N VAL A 708 -25.25 -10.55 -36.15
CA VAL A 708 -25.41 -11.96 -36.54
C VAL A 708 -24.89 -12.23 -37.96
N GLU A 709 -25.05 -11.25 -38.87
CA GLU A 709 -24.63 -11.37 -40.26
C GLU A 709 -23.08 -11.34 -40.42
N PHE A 710 -22.41 -10.48 -39.67
CA PHE A 710 -20.97 -10.19 -39.87
C PHE A 710 -20.05 -10.78 -38.83
N ALA A 711 -20.54 -11.10 -37.62
CA ALA A 711 -19.72 -11.67 -36.58
C ALA A 711 -19.49 -13.16 -36.80
N ASN A 712 -18.21 -13.58 -36.61
CA ASN A 712 -17.82 -15.00 -36.72
C ASN A 712 -17.89 -15.62 -35.31
N MET A 713 -19.11 -15.87 -34.83
CA MET A 713 -19.31 -16.46 -33.50
C MET A 713 -19.23 -18.00 -33.58
N ASP A 714 -18.62 -18.62 -32.52
CA ASP A 714 -18.37 -20.07 -32.46
C ASP A 714 -19.63 -20.97 -32.48
N LYS A 715 -20.83 -20.38 -32.37
CA LYS A 715 -22.12 -21.05 -32.39
C LYS A 715 -23.04 -20.35 -33.34
N GLU A 716 -23.96 -21.10 -33.95
CA GLU A 716 -25.09 -20.53 -34.68
C GLU A 716 -25.96 -19.71 -33.74
N VAL A 717 -25.64 -18.44 -33.56
CA VAL A 717 -26.38 -17.48 -32.73
C VAL A 717 -27.40 -16.77 -33.62
N THR A 718 -28.65 -16.74 -33.20
CA THR A 718 -29.70 -16.01 -33.92
C THR A 718 -29.90 -14.61 -33.36
N THR A 719 -30.51 -13.71 -34.12
CA THR A 719 -30.87 -12.38 -33.64
C THR A 719 -31.77 -12.46 -32.39
N GLN A 720 -32.62 -13.50 -32.31
CA GLN A 720 -33.50 -13.71 -31.17
C GLN A 720 -32.72 -14.10 -29.90
N ASP A 721 -31.59 -14.82 -30.04
CA ASP A 721 -30.73 -15.14 -28.94
C ASP A 721 -30.02 -13.89 -28.41
N LEU A 722 -29.51 -13.02 -29.28
CA LEU A 722 -28.96 -11.72 -28.90
C LEU A 722 -30.01 -10.82 -28.23
N ILE A 723 -31.22 -10.74 -28.76
CA ILE A 723 -32.33 -9.99 -28.14
C ILE A 723 -32.55 -10.52 -26.72
N THR A 724 -32.61 -11.84 -26.55
CA THR A 724 -32.91 -12.45 -25.26
C THR A 724 -31.77 -12.20 -24.27
N ASN A 725 -30.53 -12.36 -24.71
CA ASN A 725 -29.35 -12.22 -23.81
C ASN A 725 -29.01 -10.76 -23.51
N TRP A 726 -29.14 -9.84 -24.49
CA TRP A 726 -28.63 -8.47 -24.33
C TRP A 726 -29.70 -7.45 -23.95
N THR A 727 -30.98 -7.72 -24.28
CA THR A 727 -32.04 -6.72 -24.17
C THR A 727 -33.24 -7.15 -23.33
N LYS A 728 -33.23 -8.38 -22.79
CA LYS A 728 -34.32 -8.84 -21.90
C LYS A 728 -33.75 -9.05 -20.47
N PRO A 729 -34.58 -8.78 -19.45
CA PRO A 729 -34.22 -9.08 -18.09
C PRO A 729 -34.30 -10.59 -17.82
N SER A 730 -33.53 -11.08 -16.87
CA SER A 730 -33.51 -12.49 -16.48
C SER A 730 -33.24 -12.67 -15.00
N LEU A 731 -33.60 -13.83 -14.45
CA LEU A 731 -33.26 -14.26 -13.10
C LEU A 731 -32.58 -15.62 -13.17
N SER A 732 -31.45 -15.76 -12.48
CA SER A 732 -30.70 -17.00 -12.36
C SER A 732 -30.47 -17.34 -10.90
N VAL A 733 -30.58 -18.61 -10.53
CA VAL A 733 -30.14 -19.16 -9.25
C VAL A 733 -28.69 -19.56 -9.42
N THR A 734 -27.79 -18.96 -8.62
CA THR A 734 -26.34 -19.09 -8.80
C THR A 734 -25.66 -19.95 -7.77
N THR A 735 -26.12 -19.93 -6.51
CA THR A 735 -25.54 -20.72 -5.42
C THR A 735 -26.64 -21.29 -4.54
N MET A 736 -26.35 -22.41 -3.87
CA MET A 736 -27.21 -23.00 -2.86
C MET A 736 -26.35 -23.64 -1.77
N ASN A 737 -26.48 -23.14 -0.56
CA ASN A 737 -25.69 -23.54 0.60
C ASN A 737 -26.60 -23.91 1.78
N ILE A 738 -26.15 -24.83 2.64
CA ILE A 738 -26.81 -25.20 3.88
C ILE A 738 -25.82 -25.15 5.05
N SER A 739 -26.31 -24.93 6.27
CA SER A 739 -25.50 -25.09 7.49
C SER A 739 -25.16 -26.56 7.75
N GLY A 740 -24.22 -26.76 8.68
CA GLY A 740 -23.85 -28.09 9.16
C GLY A 740 -22.86 -28.85 8.26
N PRO A 741 -22.60 -30.12 8.59
CA PRO A 741 -21.50 -30.89 8.02
C PRO A 741 -21.76 -31.44 6.60
N GLY A 742 -22.86 -31.10 5.96
CA GLY A 742 -23.25 -31.60 4.63
C GLY A 742 -23.66 -33.08 4.61
N ASN A 743 -24.00 -33.66 5.78
CA ASN A 743 -24.45 -35.05 5.87
C ASN A 743 -25.94 -35.19 5.54
N ILE A 744 -26.33 -36.12 4.68
CA ILE A 744 -27.71 -36.38 4.23
C ILE A 744 -28.68 -36.72 5.36
N THR A 745 -28.20 -37.16 6.53
CA THR A 745 -29.01 -37.43 7.71
C THR A 745 -29.20 -36.24 8.63
N VAL A 746 -28.69 -35.06 8.26
CA VAL A 746 -28.78 -33.82 9.06
C VAL A 746 -29.77 -32.83 8.44
N ILE A 747 -30.74 -32.40 9.24
CA ILE A 747 -31.63 -31.26 8.94
C ILE A 747 -30.85 -29.99 9.27
N PRO A 748 -30.53 -29.12 8.30
CA PRO A 748 -29.74 -27.91 8.54
C PRO A 748 -30.54 -26.85 9.31
N GLN A 749 -29.87 -26.11 10.19
CA GLN A 749 -30.44 -24.95 10.88
C GLN A 749 -30.75 -23.81 9.91
N SER A 750 -29.96 -23.67 8.86
CA SER A 750 -30.16 -22.61 7.85
C SER A 750 -29.88 -23.11 6.44
N ALA A 751 -30.52 -22.48 5.48
CA ALA A 751 -30.27 -22.67 4.06
C ALA A 751 -30.25 -21.30 3.36
N THR A 752 -29.33 -21.10 2.44
CA THR A 752 -29.12 -19.83 1.70
C THR A 752 -29.04 -20.11 0.21
N VAL A 753 -29.73 -19.30 -0.58
CA VAL A 753 -29.65 -19.30 -2.05
C VAL A 753 -29.19 -17.94 -2.52
N GLY A 754 -28.20 -17.93 -3.42
CA GLY A 754 -27.81 -16.75 -4.18
C GLY A 754 -28.56 -16.68 -5.50
N ILE A 755 -29.11 -15.52 -5.81
CA ILE A 755 -29.76 -15.23 -7.09
C ILE A 755 -29.11 -14.03 -7.76
N SER A 756 -29.08 -14.06 -9.11
CA SER A 756 -28.65 -12.94 -9.94
C SER A 756 -29.76 -12.53 -10.86
N ILE A 757 -30.22 -11.28 -10.72
CA ILE A 757 -31.24 -10.68 -11.58
C ILE A 757 -30.57 -9.73 -12.55
N ARG A 758 -30.67 -9.95 -13.85
CA ARG A 758 -30.21 -9.00 -14.86
C ARG A 758 -31.35 -8.06 -15.24
N LEU A 759 -31.04 -6.76 -15.25
CA LEU A 759 -32.01 -5.69 -15.52
C LEU A 759 -31.73 -5.03 -16.87
N VAL A 760 -32.73 -4.40 -17.43
CA VAL A 760 -32.61 -3.61 -18.65
C VAL A 760 -32.87 -2.12 -18.39
N PRO A 761 -32.49 -1.20 -19.29
CA PRO A 761 -32.53 0.24 -19.04
C PRO A 761 -33.90 0.81 -18.62
N GLU A 762 -34.98 0.14 -18.97
CA GLU A 762 -36.32 0.57 -18.58
C GLU A 762 -36.69 0.22 -17.13
N GLN A 763 -35.93 -0.65 -16.48
CA GLN A 763 -36.18 -1.11 -15.11
C GLN A 763 -35.36 -0.27 -14.10
N GLU A 764 -36.02 0.14 -13.02
CA GLU A 764 -35.37 0.83 -11.90
C GLU A 764 -34.94 -0.17 -10.83
N VAL A 765 -33.62 -0.20 -10.50
CA VAL A 765 -33.06 -1.12 -9.53
C VAL A 765 -33.78 -1.09 -8.19
N GLY A 766 -34.09 0.10 -7.65
CA GLY A 766 -34.81 0.27 -6.39
C GLY A 766 -36.17 -0.40 -6.39
N LYS A 767 -36.99 -0.18 -7.45
CA LYS A 767 -38.31 -0.76 -7.56
C LYS A 767 -38.29 -2.28 -7.64
N ILE A 768 -37.34 -2.85 -8.38
CA ILE A 768 -37.22 -4.32 -8.49
C ILE A 768 -36.77 -4.94 -7.18
N LYS A 769 -35.83 -4.29 -6.46
CA LYS A 769 -35.41 -4.73 -5.13
C LYS A 769 -36.58 -4.76 -4.13
N ASP A 770 -37.33 -3.68 -4.08
CA ASP A 770 -38.47 -3.55 -3.17
C ASP A 770 -39.54 -4.60 -3.51
N SER A 771 -39.85 -4.77 -4.80
CA SER A 771 -40.80 -5.79 -5.27
C SER A 771 -40.31 -7.22 -4.95
N LEU A 772 -39.01 -7.51 -5.10
CA LEU A 772 -38.44 -8.81 -4.74
C LEU A 772 -38.61 -9.11 -3.25
N LYS A 773 -38.21 -8.16 -2.39
CA LYS A 773 -38.31 -8.31 -0.94
C LYS A 773 -39.75 -8.48 -0.48
N GLU A 774 -40.64 -7.62 -0.96
CA GLU A 774 -42.05 -7.68 -0.61
C GLU A 774 -42.71 -8.98 -1.08
N TYR A 775 -42.39 -9.42 -2.31
CA TYR A 775 -42.90 -10.64 -2.88
C TYR A 775 -42.48 -11.89 -2.09
N LEU A 776 -41.17 -12.01 -1.79
CA LEU A 776 -40.65 -13.13 -1.02
C LEU A 776 -41.21 -13.15 0.41
N THR A 777 -41.32 -11.99 1.06
CA THR A 777 -41.92 -11.87 2.39
C THR A 777 -43.37 -12.36 2.39
N LYS A 778 -44.18 -11.91 1.45
CA LYS A 778 -45.60 -12.37 1.28
C LYS A 778 -45.69 -13.87 0.98
N CYS A 779 -44.77 -14.41 0.19
CA CYS A 779 -44.72 -15.84 -0.08
C CYS A 779 -44.32 -16.64 1.15
N PHE A 780 -43.40 -16.14 1.95
CA PHE A 780 -42.96 -16.76 3.20
C PHE A 780 -44.03 -16.80 4.26
N GLU A 781 -44.76 -15.67 4.45
CA GLU A 781 -45.88 -15.57 5.38
C GLU A 781 -46.96 -16.63 5.09
N ARG A 782 -47.25 -16.90 3.80
CA ARG A 782 -48.18 -17.95 3.40
C ARG A 782 -47.76 -19.37 3.75
N LEU A 783 -46.44 -19.59 3.94
CA LEU A 783 -45.95 -20.90 4.41
C LEU A 783 -46.30 -21.17 5.87
N SER A 784 -46.71 -20.10 6.62
CA SER A 784 -47.01 -20.19 8.07
C SER A 784 -45.91 -20.99 8.79
N SER A 785 -44.65 -20.67 8.50
CA SER A 785 -43.47 -21.32 9.05
C SER A 785 -43.07 -20.65 10.35
N GLY A 786 -42.53 -21.42 11.30
CA GLY A 786 -41.89 -20.86 12.47
C GLY A 786 -40.41 -20.45 12.22
N ASN A 787 -39.94 -20.57 10.97
CA ASN A 787 -38.59 -20.15 10.56
C ASN A 787 -38.57 -18.63 10.28
N HIS A 788 -37.38 -18.10 10.04
CA HIS A 788 -37.12 -16.71 9.70
C HIS A 788 -36.63 -16.58 8.27
N LEU A 789 -36.97 -15.45 7.62
CA LEU A 789 -36.53 -15.11 6.26
C LEU A 789 -35.67 -13.85 6.30
N GLU A 790 -34.55 -13.89 5.61
CA GLU A 790 -33.76 -12.69 5.29
C GLU A 790 -33.52 -12.62 3.78
N VAL A 791 -33.69 -11.42 3.21
CA VAL A 791 -33.37 -11.12 1.81
C VAL A 791 -32.35 -9.98 1.82
N SER A 792 -31.10 -10.30 1.62
CA SER A 792 -29.98 -9.34 1.60
C SER A 792 -29.51 -9.10 0.16
N ILE A 793 -29.29 -7.83 -0.18
CA ILE A 793 -28.70 -7.46 -1.47
C ILE A 793 -27.16 -7.42 -1.28
N VAL A 794 -26.47 -8.21 -2.07
CA VAL A 794 -25.02 -8.32 -2.03
C VAL A 794 -24.35 -7.19 -2.78
N ASN A 795 -24.79 -6.99 -4.03
CA ASN A 795 -24.37 -5.87 -4.86
C ASN A 795 -25.47 -5.56 -5.92
N GLU A 796 -25.36 -4.39 -6.52
CA GLU A 796 -26.27 -3.94 -7.53
C GLU A 796 -25.61 -2.97 -8.51
N ALA A 797 -26.09 -2.95 -9.77
CA ALA A 797 -25.72 -1.97 -10.78
C ALA A 797 -26.91 -1.64 -11.67
N GLU A 798 -27.04 -0.36 -12.02
CA GLU A 798 -28.04 0.05 -13.02
C GLU A 798 -27.64 -0.40 -14.42
N ALA A 799 -28.64 -0.66 -15.26
CA ALA A 799 -28.40 -0.87 -16.68
C ALA A 799 -27.96 0.44 -17.35
N TRP A 800 -27.04 0.30 -18.30
CA TRP A 800 -26.55 1.43 -19.08
C TRP A 800 -26.93 1.32 -20.54
N LEU A 801 -27.36 2.44 -21.15
CA LEU A 801 -27.62 2.55 -22.58
C LEU A 801 -27.09 3.90 -23.06
N GLY A 802 -25.99 3.88 -23.80
CA GLY A 802 -25.42 5.04 -24.47
C GLY A 802 -26.09 5.35 -25.80
N ASP A 803 -25.81 6.53 -26.32
CA ASP A 803 -26.23 6.95 -27.66
C ASP A 803 -25.10 6.72 -28.68
N PRO A 804 -25.16 5.65 -29.50
CA PRO A 804 -24.08 5.35 -30.45
C PRO A 804 -24.09 6.30 -31.67
N THR A 805 -24.90 7.33 -31.69
CA THR A 805 -24.92 8.40 -32.72
C THR A 805 -24.29 9.70 -32.26
N ASN A 806 -23.78 9.75 -31.02
CA ASN A 806 -23.12 10.93 -30.53
C ASN A 806 -21.72 11.11 -31.13
N HIS A 807 -21.16 12.30 -31.04
CA HIS A 807 -19.88 12.67 -31.66
C HIS A 807 -18.71 11.77 -31.25
N ALA A 808 -18.65 11.32 -30.00
CA ALA A 808 -17.53 10.46 -29.57
C ALA A 808 -17.56 9.07 -30.24
N TYR A 809 -18.77 8.49 -30.43
CA TYR A 809 -18.90 7.25 -31.21
C TYR A 809 -18.59 7.45 -32.69
N GLU A 810 -18.91 8.61 -33.27
CA GLU A 810 -18.53 8.91 -34.67
C GLU A 810 -17.01 8.96 -34.82
N VAL A 811 -16.31 9.67 -33.92
CA VAL A 811 -14.83 9.75 -33.92
C VAL A 811 -14.20 8.36 -33.72
N LEU A 812 -14.74 7.55 -32.77
CA LEU A 812 -14.26 6.18 -32.55
C LEU A 812 -14.47 5.29 -33.77
N LYS A 813 -15.66 5.36 -34.38
CA LYS A 813 -15.98 4.61 -35.58
C LYS A 813 -15.01 4.92 -36.73
N GLU A 814 -14.71 6.20 -36.95
CA GLU A 814 -13.72 6.62 -37.96
C GLU A 814 -12.33 6.06 -37.65
N ALA A 815 -11.85 6.19 -36.41
CA ALA A 815 -10.54 5.73 -35.98
C ALA A 815 -10.39 4.20 -36.06
N LEU A 816 -11.40 3.46 -35.61
CA LEU A 816 -11.42 1.99 -35.71
C LEU A 816 -11.47 1.54 -37.18
N THR A 817 -12.34 2.15 -37.99
CA THR A 817 -12.43 1.82 -39.43
C THR A 817 -11.11 2.07 -40.15
N PHE A 818 -10.45 3.20 -39.86
CA PHE A 818 -9.16 3.53 -40.43
C PHE A 818 -8.08 2.50 -40.04
N LYS A 819 -8.05 2.08 -38.76
CA LYS A 819 -7.00 1.20 -38.25
C LYS A 819 -7.23 -0.26 -38.67
N TRP A 820 -8.47 -0.76 -38.60
CA TRP A 820 -8.80 -2.17 -38.84
C TRP A 820 -9.29 -2.45 -40.27
N GLY A 821 -9.54 -1.40 -41.08
CA GLY A 821 -10.07 -1.55 -42.44
C GLY A 821 -11.52 -2.05 -42.48
N LYS A 822 -12.20 -2.14 -41.32
CA LYS A 822 -13.58 -2.62 -41.17
C LYS A 822 -14.37 -1.64 -40.31
N GLU A 823 -15.64 -1.41 -40.64
CA GLU A 823 -16.55 -0.66 -39.80
C GLU A 823 -16.84 -1.44 -38.52
N PRO A 824 -16.75 -0.84 -37.31
CA PRO A 824 -17.03 -1.55 -36.07
C PRO A 824 -18.51 -1.91 -35.93
N LEU A 825 -18.77 -3.09 -35.37
CA LEU A 825 -20.12 -3.52 -35.03
C LEU A 825 -20.58 -2.78 -33.76
N LEU A 826 -21.82 -2.30 -33.77
CA LEU A 826 -22.46 -1.72 -32.59
C LEU A 826 -23.11 -2.83 -31.78
N VAL A 827 -22.60 -3.09 -30.60
CA VAL A 827 -22.99 -4.21 -29.75
C VAL A 827 -23.58 -3.77 -28.42
N ARG A 828 -24.40 -4.62 -27.82
CA ARG A 828 -24.73 -4.57 -26.39
C ARG A 828 -24.21 -5.82 -25.73
N GLU A 829 -24.13 -5.82 -24.42
CA GLU A 829 -23.70 -6.98 -23.66
C GLU A 829 -24.68 -7.34 -22.55
N GLY A 830 -24.62 -8.63 -22.18
CA GLY A 830 -25.40 -9.14 -21.06
C GLY A 830 -24.71 -8.85 -19.70
N GLY A 831 -23.46 -8.38 -19.71
CA GLY A 831 -22.67 -7.98 -18.53
C GLY A 831 -23.17 -6.69 -17.89
N SER A 832 -22.57 -6.36 -16.74
CA SER A 832 -22.89 -5.14 -15.97
C SER A 832 -21.59 -4.53 -15.46
N ILE A 833 -21.44 -3.22 -15.61
CA ILE A 833 -20.32 -2.44 -15.03
C ILE A 833 -20.95 -1.50 -14.00
N PRO A 834 -20.65 -1.69 -12.71
CA PRO A 834 -21.37 -1.01 -11.62
C PRO A 834 -21.31 0.51 -11.69
N CYS A 835 -20.18 1.06 -12.10
CA CYS A 835 -19.89 2.49 -11.97
C CYS A 835 -20.36 3.34 -13.16
N ILE A 836 -20.52 2.77 -14.36
CA ILE A 836 -20.73 3.57 -15.59
C ILE A 836 -21.90 4.54 -15.48
N ARG A 837 -23.06 4.04 -15.05
CA ARG A 837 -24.26 4.88 -14.91
C ARG A 837 -24.14 5.88 -13.76
N THR A 838 -23.47 5.47 -12.68
CA THR A 838 -23.18 6.34 -11.55
C THR A 838 -22.29 7.51 -11.95
N LEU A 839 -21.23 7.24 -12.71
CA LEU A 839 -20.32 8.29 -13.21
C LEU A 839 -21.03 9.25 -14.17
N GLU A 840 -21.85 8.75 -15.11
CA GLU A 840 -22.62 9.62 -15.99
C GLU A 840 -23.51 10.63 -15.22
N ARG A 841 -24.20 10.15 -14.18
CA ARG A 841 -25.06 11.01 -13.35
C ARG A 841 -24.24 12.01 -12.53
N LEU A 842 -23.18 11.53 -11.86
CA LEU A 842 -22.36 12.37 -10.98
C LEU A 842 -21.59 13.45 -11.77
N LEU A 843 -21.08 13.08 -12.94
CA LEU A 843 -20.24 13.96 -13.73
C LEU A 843 -21.02 14.74 -14.78
N ALA A 844 -22.32 14.40 -14.98
CA ALA A 844 -23.19 14.96 -16.00
C ALA A 844 -22.59 14.91 -17.43
N ALA A 845 -21.91 13.80 -17.73
CA ALA A 845 -21.20 13.57 -18.99
C ALA A 845 -21.57 12.20 -19.58
N PRO A 846 -21.72 12.06 -20.91
CA PRO A 846 -22.02 10.79 -21.53
C PRO A 846 -20.84 9.83 -21.46
N ALA A 847 -21.11 8.56 -21.19
CA ALA A 847 -20.11 7.50 -21.21
C ALA A 847 -20.03 6.84 -22.60
N VAL A 848 -18.83 6.38 -22.93
CA VAL A 848 -18.50 5.71 -24.19
C VAL A 848 -17.60 4.54 -23.89
N GLN A 849 -17.95 3.35 -24.38
CA GLN A 849 -17.19 2.13 -24.14
C GLN A 849 -16.51 1.65 -25.42
N ILE A 850 -15.19 1.49 -25.33
CA ILE A 850 -14.35 0.95 -26.40
C ILE A 850 -13.70 -0.36 -25.93
N PRO A 851 -14.14 -1.53 -26.41
CA PRO A 851 -13.53 -2.80 -26.09
C PRO A 851 -12.11 -2.90 -26.62
N CYS A 852 -11.18 -3.33 -25.76
CA CYS A 852 -9.81 -3.69 -26.14
C CYS A 852 -9.68 -5.19 -26.41
N GLY A 853 -10.27 -5.97 -25.56
CA GLY A 853 -10.26 -7.43 -25.60
C GLY A 853 -11.21 -8.03 -26.63
N GLN A 854 -11.19 -9.36 -26.72
CA GLN A 854 -12.05 -10.15 -27.59
C GLN A 854 -12.69 -11.33 -26.84
N SER A 855 -13.68 -11.98 -27.43
CA SER A 855 -14.50 -13.02 -26.78
C SER A 855 -13.70 -14.22 -26.21
N THR A 856 -12.47 -14.42 -26.65
CA THR A 856 -11.56 -15.51 -26.21
C THR A 856 -10.59 -15.11 -25.12
N ASP A 857 -10.66 -13.90 -24.58
CA ASP A 857 -9.71 -13.40 -23.60
C ASP A 857 -9.82 -14.05 -22.21
N ASN A 858 -10.89 -14.80 -21.95
CA ASN A 858 -11.11 -15.47 -20.66
C ASN A 858 -11.09 -14.51 -19.44
N ALA A 859 -11.61 -13.29 -19.59
CA ALA A 859 -11.78 -12.38 -18.45
C ALA A 859 -12.50 -13.10 -17.29
N HIS A 860 -12.02 -12.96 -16.05
CA HIS A 860 -12.44 -13.67 -14.82
C HIS A 860 -12.20 -15.19 -14.81
N LEU A 861 -11.78 -15.80 -15.91
CA LEU A 861 -11.49 -17.23 -16.02
C LEU A 861 -9.97 -17.51 -15.91
N ASP A 862 -9.62 -18.80 -15.87
CA ASP A 862 -8.22 -19.20 -15.87
C ASP A 862 -7.58 -18.95 -17.25
N ASN A 863 -6.29 -18.61 -17.27
CA ASN A 863 -5.52 -18.30 -18.46
C ASN A 863 -6.03 -17.08 -19.24
N GLU A 864 -6.41 -16.02 -18.49
CA GLU A 864 -6.77 -14.74 -19.08
C GLU A 864 -5.66 -14.24 -20.02
N ASN A 865 -6.07 -13.72 -21.17
CA ASN A 865 -5.16 -13.28 -22.19
C ASN A 865 -5.69 -12.05 -22.94
N LEU A 866 -4.78 -11.33 -23.63
CA LEU A 866 -5.12 -10.20 -24.48
C LEU A 866 -4.23 -10.23 -25.72
N ARG A 867 -4.83 -10.03 -26.90
CA ARG A 867 -4.09 -9.97 -28.15
C ARG A 867 -3.24 -8.71 -28.22
N ILE A 868 -1.94 -8.87 -28.48
CA ILE A 868 -0.97 -7.76 -28.55
C ILE A 868 -1.38 -6.72 -29.60
N GLU A 869 -1.88 -7.16 -30.75
CA GLU A 869 -2.31 -6.28 -31.83
C GLU A 869 -3.49 -5.38 -31.40
N ASN A 870 -4.51 -5.93 -30.71
CA ASN A 870 -5.63 -5.17 -30.18
C ASN A 870 -5.13 -4.10 -29.22
N TRP A 871 -4.22 -4.47 -28.31
CA TRP A 871 -3.66 -3.60 -27.29
C TRP A 871 -2.85 -2.44 -27.89
N THR A 872 -1.97 -2.73 -28.84
CA THR A 872 -1.16 -1.71 -29.51
C THR A 872 -2.02 -0.78 -30.38
N TYR A 873 -2.97 -1.35 -31.13
CA TYR A 873 -3.91 -0.54 -31.94
C TYR A 873 -4.83 0.34 -31.09
N MET A 874 -5.24 -0.14 -29.91
CA MET A 874 -6.01 0.67 -28.98
C MET A 874 -5.26 1.95 -28.59
N THR A 875 -3.95 1.85 -28.32
CA THR A 875 -3.12 3.01 -27.98
C THR A 875 -3.09 4.04 -29.11
N GLU A 876 -2.95 3.58 -30.35
CA GLU A 876 -2.97 4.46 -31.53
C GLU A 876 -4.35 5.10 -31.78
N ILE A 877 -5.43 4.30 -31.63
CA ILE A 877 -6.81 4.78 -31.80
C ILE A 877 -7.11 5.86 -30.76
N LEU A 878 -6.82 5.61 -29.46
CA LEU A 878 -7.08 6.55 -28.37
C LEU A 878 -6.26 7.83 -28.53
N SER A 879 -5.03 7.77 -29.06
CA SER A 879 -4.22 8.98 -29.32
C SER A 879 -4.88 9.92 -30.34
N GLN A 880 -5.57 9.36 -31.33
CA GLN A 880 -6.36 10.15 -32.29
C GLN A 880 -7.64 10.68 -31.67
N VAL A 881 -8.36 9.83 -30.95
CA VAL A 881 -9.65 10.14 -30.33
C VAL A 881 -9.52 11.28 -29.32
N PHE A 882 -8.56 11.21 -28.39
CA PHE A 882 -8.39 12.23 -27.35
C PHE A 882 -8.10 13.63 -27.90
N ASN A 883 -7.61 13.76 -29.11
CA ASN A 883 -7.41 15.04 -29.77
C ASN A 883 -8.57 15.51 -30.67
N LYS A 884 -9.41 14.59 -31.18
CA LYS A 884 -10.48 14.93 -32.09
C LYS A 884 -11.82 15.29 -31.40
N LEU A 885 -11.94 15.04 -30.10
CA LEU A 885 -13.17 15.27 -29.30
C LEU A 885 -13.41 16.78 -29.00
#